data_efc9d967712e925162fbd8141b210896
#
_entry.id   efc9d967712e925162fbd8141b210896
#
_cell.length_a   1.000
_cell.length_b   1.000
_cell.length_c   1.000
_cell.angle_alpha   90.00
_cell.angle_beta   90.00
_cell.angle_gamma   90.00
#
_symmetry.space_group_name_H-M   'P 1'
#
loop_
_entity.id
_entity.type
_entity.pdbx_description
1 polymer ?
#
loop_
_entity_poly.entity_id
_entity_poly.type
_entity_poly.pdbx_seq_one_letter_code
_entity_poly.pdbx_strand_id
1 'polypeptide(L)'
;MLNNSIHSLQKRLLAVFVLVAFIFLAIIVRLGYVQLIRGSWLTAKASQQWYRSLPLSAERGVIADCNGNKLALSYSTFDVYVRPNSVQNANEVALILSSKLGLDYDKVYAKIINKKLSEVCIKMQVDEATCNDIISCNLAGVVMSKNNKRYYPYGDLLTQVLGFTTVDNVGQSGLELYYDKYLKGVSGLSLEESDVSGKKIDNTAKKYIPSISGMNLNLTIDVNIQVFLEQALNNLMVEQKPKTCTGIIMNPNTGEIVAMSTKPSYDLNNVPRSDVQTLLDTSRNIGVVDVYEPGSTFKVLTMASAVEAGVAHLSDRFYDPGYRIVDGEKIKCWRLSGHGSQTLTEGLCNSCNAVFVDLALRLGKDRMYDRFKVYGLGETLGIDFMGESGGILMNKSTAKTVDVARMGFGQAVAVSPLQLITAFSSVVNGGKLMQPYFVKSVKDGNGAIMYEKSPNVIRTTISTKTSDIMKTMVEQVVKQYSGFNAFIPGYRVGGKTGTTQKYENGRISGKYIASFVGTFPADNPDYVILILADEPSGSSYYGSVVATPYAKQVIENIIKYKNYPADNLEDDLKLVEKNIRIPNVVGMEINKAVYMLQQLGLFVEIEGEGSEVREQFLPAGEMVSKNSIVILTT
;
A
#
# COMPACT_ATOMS: atom_id res chain seq x y z
N MET A 1 -47.14 34.85 96.75
CA MET A 1 -45.96 34.77 95.90
C MET A 1 -45.86 33.51 95.03
N LEU A 2 -46.49 32.40 95.39
CA LEU A 2 -46.48 31.16 94.61
C LEU A 2 -47.19 31.20 93.24
N ASN A 3 -48.29 31.95 93.08
CA ASN A 3 -49.07 32.03 91.83
C ASN A 3 -48.29 32.75 90.68
N ASN A 4 -47.50 33.74 91.00
CA ASN A 4 -46.67 34.45 89.96
C ASN A 4 -45.50 33.64 89.45
N SER A 5 -44.98 32.69 90.23
CA SER A 5 -43.88 31.83 89.81
C SER A 5 -44.39 30.72 88.85
N ILE A 6 -45.60 30.20 89.11
CA ILE A 6 -46.21 29.17 88.22
C ILE A 6 -46.59 29.80 86.87
N HIS A 7 -47.13 30.98 86.83
CA HIS A 7 -47.44 31.69 85.58
C HIS A 7 -46.19 32.05 84.73
N SER A 8 -45.09 32.35 85.38
CA SER A 8 -43.83 32.59 84.69
C SER A 8 -43.23 31.30 84.13
N LEU A 9 -43.34 30.17 84.87
CA LEU A 9 -42.93 28.85 84.43
C LEU A 9 -43.75 28.37 83.23
N GLN A 10 -45.07 28.55 83.27
CA GLN A 10 -46.01 28.20 82.17
C GLN A 10 -45.68 29.02 80.90
N LYS A 11 -45.41 30.32 81.00
CA LYS A 11 -44.95 31.13 79.86
C LYS A 11 -43.62 30.69 79.28
N ARG A 12 -42.65 30.29 80.11
CA ARG A 12 -41.40 29.77 79.64
C ARG A 12 -41.54 28.42 78.97
N LEU A 13 -42.37 27.51 79.52
CA LEU A 13 -42.69 26.23 78.90
C LEU A 13 -43.39 26.42 77.54
N LEU A 14 -44.36 27.35 77.49
CA LEU A 14 -45.07 27.69 76.27
C LEU A 14 -44.09 28.26 75.21
N ALA A 15 -43.16 29.16 75.62
CA ALA A 15 -42.18 29.73 74.74
C ALA A 15 -41.19 28.63 74.15
N VAL A 16 -40.79 27.69 75.03
CA VAL A 16 -40.00 26.55 74.58
C VAL A 16 -40.76 25.66 73.63
N PHE A 17 -42.07 25.37 73.93
CA PHE A 17 -42.91 24.58 73.05
C PHE A 17 -43.09 25.22 71.66
N VAL A 18 -43.39 26.56 71.64
CA VAL A 18 -43.51 27.34 70.40
C VAL A 18 -42.19 27.33 69.61
N LEU A 19 -41.02 27.46 70.28
CA LEU A 19 -39.74 27.39 69.65
C LEU A 19 -39.46 26.00 69.00
N VAL A 20 -39.78 24.92 69.73
CA VAL A 20 -39.65 23.55 69.23
C VAL A 20 -40.62 23.33 68.06
N ALA A 21 -41.87 23.75 68.14
CA ALA A 21 -42.83 23.65 67.06
C ALA A 21 -42.36 24.42 65.81
N PHE A 22 -41.76 25.60 65.97
CA PHE A 22 -41.21 26.39 64.87
C PHE A 22 -40.03 25.71 64.24
N ILE A 23 -39.12 25.08 65.02
CA ILE A 23 -38.02 24.30 64.49
C ILE A 23 -38.53 23.11 63.67
N PHE A 24 -39.52 22.36 64.15
CA PHE A 24 -40.17 21.28 63.41
C PHE A 24 -40.77 21.73 62.11
N LEU A 25 -41.53 22.87 62.15
CA LEU A 25 -42.10 23.45 60.96
C LEU A 25 -41.05 23.86 59.93
N ALA A 26 -39.96 24.48 60.36
CA ALA A 26 -38.79 24.83 59.49
C ALA A 26 -38.15 23.59 58.85
N ILE A 27 -38.03 22.49 59.60
CA ILE A 27 -37.51 21.20 59.08
C ILE A 27 -38.48 20.62 58.04
N ILE A 28 -39.80 20.62 58.30
CA ILE A 28 -40.81 20.14 57.34
C ILE A 28 -40.80 20.94 56.05
N VAL A 29 -40.75 22.27 56.14
CA VAL A 29 -40.64 23.14 54.96
C VAL A 29 -39.38 22.90 54.20
N ARG A 30 -38.24 22.71 54.90
CA ARG A 30 -36.94 22.38 54.29
C ARG A 30 -36.94 21.04 53.60
N LEU A 31 -37.55 20.01 54.22
CA LEU A 31 -37.69 18.67 53.62
C LEU A 31 -38.59 18.73 52.37
N GLY A 32 -39.73 19.45 52.46
CA GLY A 32 -40.61 19.69 51.30
C GLY A 32 -39.87 20.37 50.16
N TYR A 33 -39.08 21.41 50.44
CA TYR A 33 -38.26 22.08 49.44
C TYR A 33 -37.25 21.14 48.80
N VAL A 34 -36.54 20.33 49.59
CA VAL A 34 -35.53 19.37 49.08
C VAL A 34 -36.21 18.27 48.27
N GLN A 35 -37.35 17.73 48.71
CA GLN A 35 -38.01 16.61 48.04
C GLN A 35 -38.79 17.05 46.79
N LEU A 36 -39.55 18.16 46.85
CA LEU A 36 -40.46 18.58 45.78
C LEU A 36 -39.80 19.52 44.76
N ILE A 37 -38.92 20.43 45.20
CA ILE A 37 -38.31 21.42 44.32
C ILE A 37 -36.93 20.98 43.84
N ARG A 38 -36.06 20.41 44.72
CA ARG A 38 -34.74 19.93 44.36
C ARG A 38 -34.66 18.43 44.04
N GLY A 39 -35.77 17.70 44.18
CA GLY A 39 -35.82 16.25 44.03
C GLY A 39 -35.28 15.78 42.68
N SER A 40 -35.74 16.36 41.59
CA SER A 40 -35.29 16.01 40.24
C SER A 40 -33.78 16.27 40.02
N TRP A 41 -33.27 17.39 40.50
CA TRP A 41 -31.83 17.72 40.43
C TRP A 41 -30.96 16.80 41.29
N LEU A 42 -31.45 16.46 42.52
CA LEU A 42 -30.74 15.51 43.39
C LEU A 42 -30.76 14.11 42.82
N THR A 43 -31.87 13.67 42.23
CA THR A 43 -31.95 12.37 41.55
C THR A 43 -31.04 12.31 40.33
N ALA A 44 -30.97 13.38 39.54
CA ALA A 44 -30.04 13.48 38.43
C ALA A 44 -28.56 13.42 38.88
N LYS A 45 -28.21 14.10 39.98
CA LYS A 45 -26.86 14.00 40.56
C LYS A 45 -26.55 12.63 41.16
N ALA A 46 -27.51 12.02 41.84
CA ALA A 46 -27.41 10.70 42.40
C ALA A 46 -27.21 9.65 41.29
N SER A 47 -28.02 9.74 40.21
CA SER A 47 -27.88 8.84 39.05
C SER A 47 -26.52 8.98 38.36
N GLN A 48 -25.94 10.19 38.28
CA GLN A 48 -24.57 10.36 37.76
C GLN A 48 -23.51 9.73 38.65
N GLN A 49 -23.73 9.56 39.94
CA GLN A 49 -22.83 8.89 40.87
C GLN A 49 -23.05 7.36 40.94
N TRP A 50 -24.30 6.92 40.72
CA TRP A 50 -24.66 5.49 40.80
C TRP A 50 -24.43 4.74 39.49
N TYR A 51 -24.65 5.41 38.35
CA TYR A 51 -24.47 4.77 37.04
C TYR A 51 -23.09 5.04 36.51
N ARG A 52 -22.37 3.97 36.26
CA ARG A 52 -21.12 4.00 35.53
C ARG A 52 -21.38 3.57 34.09
N SER A 53 -20.99 4.40 33.15
CA SER A 53 -20.99 4.07 31.74
C SER A 53 -19.69 3.37 31.38
N LEU A 54 -19.79 2.09 31.04
CA LEU A 54 -18.66 1.33 30.47
C LEU A 54 -18.86 1.26 28.96
N PRO A 55 -17.96 1.86 28.16
CA PRO A 55 -18.02 1.70 26.71
C PRO A 55 -17.74 0.25 26.34
N LEU A 56 -18.58 -0.30 25.48
CA LEU A 56 -18.41 -1.64 24.90
C LEU A 56 -17.79 -1.45 23.51
N SER A 57 -16.50 -1.73 23.39
CA SER A 57 -15.79 -1.61 22.12
C SER A 57 -16.44 -2.47 21.05
N ALA A 58 -16.78 -1.87 19.91
CA ALA A 58 -17.23 -2.62 18.74
C ALA A 58 -16.08 -3.43 18.15
N GLU A 59 -16.37 -4.61 17.64
CA GLU A 59 -15.40 -5.36 16.85
C GLU A 59 -15.20 -4.67 15.51
N ARG A 60 -13.95 -4.42 15.15
CA ARG A 60 -13.59 -3.87 13.84
C ARG A 60 -13.78 -4.92 12.77
N GLY A 61 -14.40 -4.55 11.65
CA GLY A 61 -14.71 -5.45 10.55
C GLY A 61 -13.50 -6.19 10.00
N VAL A 62 -13.72 -7.36 9.47
CA VAL A 62 -12.69 -8.20 8.84
C VAL A 62 -12.32 -7.62 7.48
N ILE A 63 -11.03 -7.67 7.12
CA ILE A 63 -10.57 -7.47 5.75
C ILE A 63 -10.15 -8.83 5.22
N ALA A 64 -10.75 -9.27 4.11
CA ALA A 64 -10.49 -10.56 3.49
C ALA A 64 -10.06 -10.37 2.02
N ASP A 65 -9.30 -11.33 1.49
CA ASP A 65 -8.94 -11.40 0.08
C ASP A 65 -10.13 -11.86 -0.80
N CYS A 66 -9.90 -11.98 -2.10
CA CYS A 66 -10.93 -12.41 -3.05
C CYS A 66 -11.42 -13.86 -2.83
N ASN A 67 -10.64 -14.69 -2.14
CA ASN A 67 -10.94 -16.08 -1.81
C ASN A 67 -11.51 -16.25 -0.40
N GLY A 68 -11.66 -15.15 0.38
CA GLY A 68 -12.18 -15.18 1.74
C GLY A 68 -11.11 -15.41 2.82
N ASN A 69 -9.82 -15.43 2.47
CA ASN A 69 -8.73 -15.50 3.45
C ASN A 69 -8.66 -14.21 4.25
N LYS A 70 -8.62 -14.29 5.57
CA LYS A 70 -8.63 -13.14 6.47
C LYS A 70 -7.25 -12.46 6.49
N LEU A 71 -7.16 -11.24 5.98
CA LEU A 71 -5.95 -10.43 5.95
C LEU A 71 -5.81 -9.56 7.20
N ALA A 72 -6.93 -9.10 7.77
CA ALA A 72 -6.98 -8.38 9.03
C ALA A 72 -8.25 -8.73 9.78
N LEU A 73 -8.11 -9.03 11.08
CA LEU A 73 -9.23 -9.37 11.97
C LEU A 73 -9.00 -8.77 13.35
N SER A 74 -10.06 -8.73 14.16
CA SER A 74 -9.97 -8.34 15.56
C SER A 74 -10.15 -9.57 16.45
N TYR A 75 -9.39 -9.66 17.52
CA TYR A 75 -9.63 -10.64 18.56
C TYR A 75 -9.81 -9.94 19.91
N SER A 76 -10.58 -10.61 20.78
CA SER A 76 -10.90 -10.09 22.10
C SER A 76 -9.64 -10.00 22.96
N THR A 77 -9.48 -8.88 23.62
CA THR A 77 -8.45 -8.60 24.61
C THR A 77 -9.11 -7.90 25.81
N PHE A 78 -8.32 -7.61 26.81
CA PHE A 78 -8.79 -6.90 27.99
C PHE A 78 -7.84 -5.77 28.34
N ASP A 79 -8.41 -4.65 28.78
CA ASP A 79 -7.66 -3.58 29.41
C ASP A 79 -7.70 -3.74 30.92
N VAL A 80 -6.53 -3.69 31.54
CA VAL A 80 -6.36 -3.84 32.98
C VAL A 80 -6.36 -2.47 33.63
N TYR A 81 -7.34 -2.23 34.47
CA TYR A 81 -7.49 -0.99 35.25
C TYR A 81 -7.34 -1.29 36.75
N VAL A 82 -6.87 -0.29 37.48
CA VAL A 82 -6.86 -0.31 38.94
C VAL A 82 -7.63 0.86 39.49
N ARG A 83 -8.42 0.64 40.52
CA ARG A 83 -9.11 1.67 41.33
C ARG A 83 -8.30 1.93 42.61
N PRO A 84 -7.49 2.99 42.66
CA PRO A 84 -6.59 3.22 43.78
C PRO A 84 -7.28 3.27 45.14
N ASN A 85 -8.52 3.78 45.18
CA ASN A 85 -9.31 3.86 46.42
C ASN A 85 -9.83 2.52 46.94
N SER A 86 -9.91 1.50 46.09
CA SER A 86 -10.38 0.15 46.44
C SER A 86 -9.21 -0.83 46.70
N VAL A 87 -7.96 -0.42 46.49
CA VAL A 87 -6.77 -1.24 46.75
C VAL A 87 -6.43 -1.20 48.24
N GLN A 88 -6.40 -2.39 48.88
CA GLN A 88 -6.03 -2.56 50.29
C GLN A 88 -4.51 -2.63 50.47
N ASN A 89 -3.81 -3.42 49.64
CA ASN A 89 -2.38 -3.60 49.67
C ASN A 89 -1.75 -3.18 48.33
N ALA A 90 -1.28 -1.94 48.22
CA ALA A 90 -0.72 -1.40 46.99
C ALA A 90 0.57 -2.12 46.56
N ASN A 91 1.40 -2.56 47.52
CA ASN A 91 2.64 -3.28 47.20
C ASN A 91 2.38 -4.62 46.54
N GLU A 92 1.47 -5.42 47.10
CA GLU A 92 1.09 -6.72 46.58
C GLU A 92 0.48 -6.63 45.18
N VAL A 93 -0.48 -5.71 45.01
CA VAL A 93 -1.11 -5.48 43.70
C VAL A 93 -0.09 -5.02 42.65
N ALA A 94 0.83 -4.11 43.03
CA ALA A 94 1.89 -3.66 42.13
C ALA A 94 2.86 -4.78 41.75
N LEU A 95 3.25 -5.63 42.71
CA LEU A 95 4.15 -6.76 42.48
C LEU A 95 3.54 -7.78 41.51
N ILE A 96 2.28 -8.17 41.74
CA ILE A 96 1.59 -9.14 40.90
C ILE A 96 1.37 -8.57 39.48
N LEU A 97 0.85 -7.34 39.37
CA LEU A 97 0.59 -6.73 38.07
C LEU A 97 1.87 -6.47 37.29
N SER A 98 2.94 -5.98 37.92
CA SER A 98 4.22 -5.77 37.24
C SER A 98 4.82 -7.07 36.71
N SER A 99 4.79 -8.14 37.51
CA SER A 99 5.28 -9.48 37.13
C SER A 99 4.46 -10.09 35.99
N LYS A 100 3.13 -10.14 36.13
CA LYS A 100 2.24 -10.78 35.14
C LYS A 100 2.15 -9.99 33.82
N LEU A 101 2.24 -8.67 33.89
CA LEU A 101 2.12 -7.80 32.71
C LEU A 101 3.48 -7.41 32.09
N GLY A 102 4.61 -7.80 32.70
CA GLY A 102 5.93 -7.43 32.23
C GLY A 102 6.19 -5.92 32.31
N LEU A 103 5.74 -5.24 33.39
CA LEU A 103 5.86 -3.82 33.59
C LEU A 103 6.83 -3.48 34.71
N ASP A 104 7.36 -2.26 34.67
CA ASP A 104 8.19 -1.71 35.73
C ASP A 104 7.38 -1.53 37.03
N TYR A 105 7.88 -2.09 38.14
CA TYR A 105 7.18 -2.08 39.43
C TYR A 105 6.92 -0.65 39.94
N ASP A 106 7.94 0.23 39.89
CA ASP A 106 7.81 1.57 40.45
C ASP A 106 6.77 2.40 39.69
N LYS A 107 6.69 2.23 38.36
CA LYS A 107 5.69 2.89 37.53
C LYS A 107 4.28 2.39 37.84
N VAL A 108 4.10 1.09 38.04
CA VAL A 108 2.81 0.49 38.40
C VAL A 108 2.41 0.93 39.81
N TYR A 109 3.33 0.87 40.77
CA TYR A 109 3.10 1.28 42.14
C TYR A 109 2.72 2.76 42.25
N ALA A 110 3.44 3.66 41.56
CA ALA A 110 3.13 5.10 41.53
C ALA A 110 1.72 5.39 41.03
N LYS A 111 1.22 4.61 40.06
CA LYS A 111 -0.16 4.73 39.56
C LYS A 111 -1.18 4.28 40.62
N ILE A 112 -0.91 3.17 41.34
CA ILE A 112 -1.82 2.57 42.30
C ILE A 112 -1.98 3.41 43.58
N ILE A 113 -0.91 4.09 44.05
CA ILE A 113 -0.99 4.92 45.24
C ILE A 113 -1.64 6.28 45.03
N ASN A 114 -1.89 6.67 43.79
CA ASN A 114 -2.51 7.96 43.46
C ASN A 114 -4.01 7.98 43.73
N LYS A 115 -4.39 8.17 44.98
CA LYS A 115 -5.78 8.22 45.45
C LYS A 115 -6.63 9.36 44.87
N LYS A 116 -6.03 10.31 44.11
CA LYS A 116 -6.77 11.37 43.43
C LYS A 116 -7.52 10.85 42.18
N LEU A 117 -7.07 9.72 41.65
CA LEU A 117 -7.69 9.08 40.50
C LEU A 117 -8.73 8.05 40.97
N SER A 118 -9.92 8.09 40.38
CA SER A 118 -10.94 7.07 40.63
C SER A 118 -10.57 5.74 40.02
N GLU A 119 -9.91 5.76 38.85
CA GLU A 119 -9.45 4.60 38.10
C GLU A 119 -8.26 4.97 37.22
N VAL A 120 -7.31 4.04 37.07
CA VAL A 120 -6.10 4.24 36.25
C VAL A 120 -5.85 3.01 35.38
N CYS A 121 -5.59 3.22 34.08
CA CYS A 121 -5.18 2.17 33.17
C CYS A 121 -3.74 1.75 33.47
N ILE A 122 -3.53 0.44 33.69
CA ILE A 122 -2.22 -0.16 33.90
C ILE A 122 -1.64 -0.64 32.58
N LYS A 123 -2.41 -1.46 31.83
CA LYS A 123 -2.03 -1.95 30.51
C LYS A 123 -3.28 -2.22 29.66
N MET A 124 -3.20 -1.82 28.39
CA MET A 124 -4.23 -2.10 27.40
C MET A 124 -3.92 -3.36 26.60
N GLN A 125 -4.96 -3.95 26.01
CA GLN A 125 -4.87 -5.05 25.05
C GLN A 125 -4.09 -6.28 25.59
N VAL A 126 -4.36 -6.65 26.84
CA VAL A 126 -3.82 -7.86 27.49
C VAL A 126 -4.62 -9.07 26.99
N ASP A 127 -3.94 -10.17 26.72
CA ASP A 127 -4.58 -11.42 26.29
C ASP A 127 -5.43 -12.05 27.40
N GLU A 128 -6.39 -12.87 26.98
CA GLU A 128 -7.37 -13.49 27.88
C GLU A 128 -6.73 -14.43 28.91
N ALA A 129 -5.67 -15.16 28.53
CA ALA A 129 -4.99 -16.08 29.42
C ALA A 129 -4.32 -15.33 30.58
N THR A 130 -3.56 -14.28 30.26
CA THR A 130 -2.92 -13.40 31.26
C THR A 130 -3.97 -12.71 32.15
N CYS A 131 -5.11 -12.29 31.58
CA CYS A 131 -6.19 -11.69 32.36
C CYS A 131 -6.83 -12.70 33.32
N ASN A 132 -7.11 -13.92 32.89
CA ASN A 132 -7.64 -14.97 33.74
C ASN A 132 -6.68 -15.32 34.90
N ASP A 133 -5.38 -15.33 34.62
CA ASP A 133 -4.33 -15.48 35.63
C ASP A 133 -4.34 -14.37 36.70
N ILE A 134 -4.60 -13.12 36.28
CA ILE A 134 -4.70 -11.97 37.21
C ILE A 134 -6.03 -12.04 37.98
N ILE A 135 -7.13 -12.42 37.36
CA ILE A 135 -8.44 -12.57 37.98
C ILE A 135 -8.36 -13.65 39.07
N SER A 136 -7.65 -14.76 38.82
CA SER A 136 -7.47 -15.86 39.81
C SER A 136 -6.76 -15.40 41.09
N CYS A 137 -5.96 -14.32 41.03
CA CYS A 137 -5.31 -13.73 42.20
C CYS A 137 -6.29 -12.94 43.10
N ASN A 138 -7.55 -12.74 42.69
CA ASN A 138 -8.60 -12.04 43.43
C ASN A 138 -8.18 -10.69 44.07
N LEU A 139 -7.49 -9.85 43.29
CA LEU A 139 -6.92 -8.59 43.76
C LEU A 139 -8.00 -7.51 43.89
N ALA A 140 -8.19 -7.00 45.13
CA ALA A 140 -9.15 -5.93 45.39
C ALA A 140 -8.76 -4.66 44.64
N GLY A 141 -9.72 -4.08 43.90
CA GLY A 141 -9.52 -2.85 43.15
C GLY A 141 -8.95 -3.03 41.74
N VAL A 142 -8.63 -4.26 41.30
CA VAL A 142 -8.27 -4.56 39.91
C VAL A 142 -9.54 -4.85 39.11
N VAL A 143 -9.67 -4.23 37.94
CA VAL A 143 -10.85 -4.36 37.05
C VAL A 143 -10.40 -4.60 35.63
N MET A 144 -11.08 -5.52 34.94
CA MET A 144 -10.87 -5.81 33.52
C MET A 144 -11.99 -5.21 32.69
N SER A 145 -11.63 -4.55 31.60
CA SER A 145 -12.58 -4.06 30.59
C SER A 145 -12.33 -4.78 29.27
N LYS A 146 -13.37 -5.34 28.65
CA LYS A 146 -13.25 -5.99 27.35
C LYS A 146 -12.84 -4.97 26.29
N ASN A 147 -11.82 -5.30 25.51
CA ASN A 147 -11.33 -4.51 24.38
C ASN A 147 -11.05 -5.47 23.21
N ASN A 148 -10.69 -4.91 22.07
CA ASN A 148 -10.34 -5.64 20.86
C ASN A 148 -8.95 -5.18 20.38
N LYS A 149 -8.15 -6.13 19.87
CA LYS A 149 -6.87 -5.87 19.25
C LYS A 149 -6.93 -6.24 17.78
N ARG A 150 -6.45 -5.36 16.90
CA ARG A 150 -6.29 -5.65 15.49
C ARG A 150 -5.14 -6.63 15.28
N TYR A 151 -5.33 -7.62 14.42
CA TYR A 151 -4.36 -8.66 14.12
C TYR A 151 -4.29 -8.92 12.62
N TYR A 152 -3.08 -9.07 12.13
CA TYR A 152 -2.74 -9.29 10.73
C TYR A 152 -2.05 -10.66 10.59
N PRO A 153 -2.77 -11.71 10.17
CA PRO A 153 -2.25 -13.09 10.16
C PRO A 153 -0.98 -13.29 9.33
N TYR A 154 -0.79 -12.44 8.31
CA TYR A 154 0.33 -12.55 7.38
C TYR A 154 1.50 -11.58 7.69
N GLY A 155 1.48 -10.94 8.87
CA GLY A 155 2.58 -10.11 9.34
C GLY A 155 2.87 -8.90 8.46
N ASP A 156 3.93 -8.96 7.67
CA ASP A 156 4.39 -7.87 6.80
C ASP A 156 3.81 -7.88 5.39
N LEU A 157 2.94 -8.86 5.06
CA LEU A 157 2.27 -8.92 3.77
C LEU A 157 1.29 -7.74 3.62
N LEU A 158 1.30 -7.07 2.47
CA LEU A 158 0.40 -5.95 2.17
C LEU A 158 0.56 -4.74 3.12
N THR A 159 1.71 -4.55 3.73
CA THR A 159 1.94 -3.50 4.75
C THR A 159 1.40 -2.13 4.31
N GLN A 160 1.76 -1.66 3.11
CA GLN A 160 1.36 -0.35 2.61
C GLN A 160 -0.08 -0.30 2.09
N VAL A 161 -0.66 -1.46 1.72
CA VAL A 161 -2.04 -1.53 1.22
C VAL A 161 -3.02 -1.59 2.36
N LEU A 162 -2.87 -2.54 3.30
CA LEU A 162 -3.75 -2.65 4.46
C LEU A 162 -3.60 -1.45 5.37
N GLY A 163 -2.36 -1.08 5.68
CA GLY A 163 -2.08 -0.09 6.70
C GLY A 163 -2.31 -0.64 8.11
N PHE A 164 -2.36 0.25 9.10
CA PHE A 164 -2.46 -0.12 10.51
C PHE A 164 -3.42 0.78 11.28
N THR A 165 -3.79 0.35 12.49
CA THR A 165 -4.66 1.10 13.41
C THR A 165 -3.90 1.62 14.63
N THR A 166 -4.47 2.60 15.33
CA THR A 166 -4.05 2.94 16.71
C THR A 166 -4.41 1.81 17.68
N VAL A 167 -3.95 1.94 18.93
CA VAL A 167 -4.36 1.05 20.03
C VAL A 167 -5.88 1.12 20.28
N ASP A 168 -6.51 2.26 19.95
CA ASP A 168 -7.96 2.47 20.05
C ASP A 168 -8.72 2.00 18.79
N ASN A 169 -8.10 1.20 17.94
CA ASN A 169 -8.67 0.66 16.69
C ASN A 169 -9.14 1.71 15.67
N VAL A 170 -8.48 2.88 15.62
CA VAL A 170 -8.72 3.90 14.60
C VAL A 170 -7.71 3.74 13.48
N GLY A 171 -8.15 3.69 12.23
CA GLY A 171 -7.28 3.55 11.05
C GLY A 171 -6.30 4.72 10.91
N GLN A 172 -5.03 4.44 10.60
CA GLN A 172 -3.97 5.43 10.49
C GLN A 172 -3.35 5.53 9.08
N SER A 173 -3.39 4.46 8.33
CA SER A 173 -2.87 4.41 6.96
C SER A 173 -3.59 3.35 6.13
N GLY A 174 -3.34 3.31 4.82
CA GLY A 174 -3.85 2.30 3.91
C GLY A 174 -5.38 2.19 3.88
N LEU A 175 -5.87 0.99 3.61
CA LEU A 175 -7.31 0.69 3.58
C LEU A 175 -7.95 0.78 4.97
N GLU A 176 -7.18 0.53 6.03
CA GLU A 176 -7.65 0.72 7.41
C GLU A 176 -8.07 2.18 7.66
N LEU A 177 -7.37 3.16 7.08
CA LEU A 177 -7.73 4.57 7.16
C LEU A 177 -8.84 4.92 6.17
N TYR A 178 -8.70 4.52 4.90
CA TYR A 178 -9.65 4.90 3.84
C TYR A 178 -11.08 4.42 4.15
N TYR A 179 -11.19 3.19 4.68
CA TYR A 179 -12.45 2.56 5.04
C TYR A 179 -12.76 2.59 6.56
N ASP A 180 -12.07 3.44 7.35
CA ASP A 180 -12.26 3.48 8.81
C ASP A 180 -13.73 3.66 9.21
N LYS A 181 -14.46 4.51 8.51
CA LYS A 181 -15.88 4.76 8.75
C LYS A 181 -16.74 3.49 8.71
N TYR A 182 -16.38 2.54 7.85
CA TYR A 182 -17.10 1.27 7.69
C TYR A 182 -16.56 0.20 8.63
N LEU A 183 -15.24 0.15 8.80
CA LEU A 183 -14.57 -0.89 9.58
C LEU A 183 -14.75 -0.77 11.09
N LYS A 184 -14.77 0.45 11.66
CA LYS A 184 -14.69 0.66 13.12
C LYS A 184 -15.93 0.25 13.91
N GLY A 185 -17.09 0.09 13.27
CA GLY A 185 -18.36 -0.19 13.94
C GLY A 185 -18.86 0.96 14.83
N VAL A 186 -19.81 0.66 15.69
CA VAL A 186 -20.38 1.61 16.67
C VAL A 186 -20.28 0.99 18.06
N SER A 187 -19.56 1.64 18.95
CA SER A 187 -19.42 1.18 20.34
C SER A 187 -20.76 1.21 21.07
N GLY A 188 -21.02 0.18 21.85
CA GLY A 188 -22.15 0.09 22.75
C GLY A 188 -21.87 0.74 24.10
N LEU A 189 -22.82 0.63 25.01
CA LEU A 189 -22.75 1.18 26.35
C LEU A 189 -23.36 0.22 27.36
N SER A 190 -22.63 -0.13 28.41
CA SER A 190 -23.15 -0.81 29.58
C SER A 190 -23.22 0.18 30.74
N LEU A 191 -24.40 0.37 31.29
CA LEU A 191 -24.62 1.16 32.50
C LEU A 191 -24.73 0.19 33.67
N GLU A 192 -23.73 0.20 34.54
CA GLU A 192 -23.73 -0.59 35.79
C GLU A 192 -23.92 0.33 37.00
N GLU A 193 -24.74 -0.10 37.97
CA GLU A 193 -24.85 0.61 39.23
C GLU A 193 -23.68 0.26 40.14
N SER A 194 -23.04 1.28 40.69
CA SER A 194 -21.96 1.14 41.67
C SER A 194 -22.24 1.98 42.93
N ASP A 195 -21.71 1.51 44.06
CA ASP A 195 -21.69 2.29 45.28
C ASP A 195 -20.71 3.47 45.21
N VAL A 196 -20.68 4.31 46.24
CA VAL A 196 -19.78 5.48 46.34
C VAL A 196 -18.30 5.10 46.28
N SER A 197 -17.96 3.86 46.63
CA SER A 197 -16.61 3.30 46.54
C SER A 197 -16.31 2.70 45.15
N GLY A 198 -17.29 2.71 44.23
CA GLY A 198 -17.16 2.14 42.91
C GLY A 198 -17.33 0.62 42.85
N LYS A 199 -17.79 -0.02 43.92
CA LYS A 199 -18.11 -1.46 43.93
C LYS A 199 -19.47 -1.69 43.27
N LYS A 200 -19.52 -2.67 42.38
CA LYS A 200 -20.75 -3.07 41.69
C LYS A 200 -21.81 -3.52 42.70
N ILE A 201 -23.03 -3.05 42.53
CA ILE A 201 -24.20 -3.48 43.30
C ILE A 201 -24.85 -4.64 42.54
N ASP A 202 -24.81 -5.84 43.12
CA ASP A 202 -25.44 -7.01 42.51
C ASP A 202 -26.98 -6.90 42.54
N ASN A 203 -27.61 -7.41 41.48
CA ASN A 203 -29.09 -7.39 41.25
C ASN A 203 -29.74 -6.08 40.84
N THR A 204 -28.97 -5.11 40.34
CA THR A 204 -29.57 -3.90 39.75
C THR A 204 -29.79 -4.06 38.23
N ALA A 205 -30.83 -3.38 37.72
CA ALA A 205 -31.19 -3.42 36.29
C ALA A 205 -30.09 -2.78 35.44
N LYS A 206 -29.40 -3.60 34.62
CA LYS A 206 -28.42 -3.10 33.65
C LYS A 206 -29.12 -2.47 32.46
N LYS A 207 -28.83 -1.22 32.16
CA LYS A 207 -29.13 -0.66 30.84
C LYS A 207 -28.02 -1.02 29.91
N TYR A 208 -28.32 -1.78 28.85
CA TYR A 208 -27.38 -2.29 27.90
C TYR A 208 -27.73 -1.82 26.49
N ILE A 209 -26.80 -1.13 25.85
CA ILE A 209 -26.84 -0.80 24.43
C ILE A 209 -25.76 -1.65 23.77
N PRO A 210 -26.12 -2.63 22.95
CA PRO A 210 -25.13 -3.49 22.30
C PRO A 210 -24.23 -2.69 21.34
N SER A 211 -22.99 -3.09 21.22
CA SER A 211 -22.12 -2.58 20.14
C SER A 211 -22.55 -3.17 18.80
N ILE A 212 -22.34 -2.42 17.74
CA ILE A 212 -22.57 -2.86 16.36
C ILE A 212 -21.19 -3.05 15.74
N SER A 213 -20.85 -4.27 15.35
CA SER A 213 -19.59 -4.60 14.69
C SER A 213 -19.42 -3.83 13.38
N GLY A 214 -18.19 -3.54 13.01
CA GLY A 214 -17.88 -2.93 11.74
C GLY A 214 -18.21 -3.82 10.55
N MET A 215 -18.31 -3.21 9.38
CA MET A 215 -18.54 -3.91 8.12
C MET A 215 -17.26 -4.59 7.64
N ASN A 216 -17.41 -5.73 6.97
CA ASN A 216 -16.29 -6.49 6.41
C ASN A 216 -15.98 -6.03 4.99
N LEU A 217 -14.69 -5.98 4.65
CA LEU A 217 -14.20 -5.68 3.30
C LEU A 217 -13.73 -6.95 2.62
N ASN A 218 -14.20 -7.20 1.40
CA ASN A 218 -13.64 -8.21 0.51
C ASN A 218 -12.81 -7.48 -0.56
N LEU A 219 -11.52 -7.78 -0.60
CA LEU A 219 -10.59 -7.17 -1.54
C LEU A 219 -10.57 -7.91 -2.88
N THR A 220 -9.97 -7.28 -3.88
CA THR A 220 -9.61 -7.87 -5.17
C THR A 220 -8.29 -8.65 -5.11
N ILE A 221 -7.52 -8.46 -4.04
CA ILE A 221 -6.25 -9.13 -3.78
C ILE A 221 -6.44 -10.65 -3.72
N ASP A 222 -5.57 -11.41 -4.41
CA ASP A 222 -5.39 -12.85 -4.23
C ASP A 222 -4.13 -13.05 -3.38
N VAL A 223 -4.31 -13.55 -2.15
CA VAL A 223 -3.20 -13.68 -1.19
C VAL A 223 -2.06 -14.58 -1.71
N ASN A 224 -2.37 -15.59 -2.52
CA ASN A 224 -1.34 -16.46 -3.10
C ASN A 224 -0.50 -15.71 -4.14
N ILE A 225 -1.14 -14.92 -5.02
CA ILE A 225 -0.44 -14.09 -6.00
C ILE A 225 0.33 -12.98 -5.28
N GLN A 226 -0.22 -12.42 -4.21
CA GLN A 226 0.49 -11.46 -3.36
C GLN A 226 1.76 -12.06 -2.76
N VAL A 227 1.71 -13.29 -2.25
CA VAL A 227 2.90 -13.99 -1.72
C VAL A 227 3.95 -14.18 -2.81
N PHE A 228 3.57 -14.54 -4.03
CA PHE A 228 4.51 -14.67 -5.14
C PHE A 228 5.21 -13.35 -5.47
N LEU A 229 4.45 -12.25 -5.46
CA LEU A 229 4.99 -10.92 -5.66
C LEU A 229 5.96 -10.52 -4.54
N GLU A 230 5.58 -10.73 -3.26
CA GLU A 230 6.42 -10.41 -2.10
C GLU A 230 7.74 -11.19 -2.12
N GLN A 231 7.69 -12.48 -2.46
CA GLN A 231 8.90 -13.31 -2.61
C GLN A 231 9.82 -12.78 -3.70
N ALA A 232 9.27 -12.43 -4.87
CA ALA A 232 10.04 -11.89 -5.96
C ALA A 232 10.69 -10.55 -5.58
N LEU A 233 9.95 -9.65 -4.89
CA LEU A 233 10.50 -8.38 -4.44
C LEU A 233 11.53 -8.54 -3.32
N ASN A 234 11.37 -9.51 -2.41
CA ASN A 234 12.36 -9.83 -1.39
C ASN A 234 13.67 -10.34 -2.02
N ASN A 235 13.58 -11.23 -3.02
CA ASN A 235 14.74 -11.68 -3.79
C ASN A 235 15.43 -10.50 -4.49
N LEU A 236 14.65 -9.61 -5.10
CA LEU A 236 15.15 -8.40 -5.75
C LEU A 236 15.88 -7.49 -4.74
N MET A 237 15.33 -7.28 -3.54
CA MET A 237 16.00 -6.49 -2.48
C MET A 237 17.34 -7.07 -2.08
N VAL A 238 17.44 -8.39 -1.97
CA VAL A 238 18.69 -9.08 -1.56
C VAL A 238 19.74 -9.04 -2.68
N GLU A 239 19.34 -9.36 -3.91
CA GLU A 239 20.25 -9.56 -5.04
C GLU A 239 20.68 -8.25 -5.70
N GLN A 240 19.74 -7.32 -5.90
CA GLN A 240 19.97 -6.06 -6.62
C GLN A 240 20.18 -4.86 -5.70
N LYS A 241 19.88 -5.00 -4.41
CA LYS A 241 20.07 -4.00 -3.34
C LYS A 241 19.57 -2.61 -3.73
N PRO A 242 18.33 -2.47 -4.22
CA PRO A 242 17.75 -1.16 -4.51
C PRO A 242 17.47 -0.42 -3.20
N LYS A 243 17.32 0.90 -3.29
CA LYS A 243 16.82 1.70 -2.18
C LYS A 243 15.40 1.31 -1.82
N THR A 244 14.53 1.17 -2.83
CA THR A 244 13.16 0.66 -2.71
C THR A 244 12.81 -0.16 -3.95
N CYS A 245 11.85 -1.07 -3.81
CA CYS A 245 11.21 -1.69 -4.97
C CYS A 245 9.71 -1.80 -4.79
N THR A 246 9.00 -1.80 -5.92
CA THR A 246 7.53 -1.86 -5.96
C THR A 246 7.08 -2.81 -7.04
N GLY A 247 6.04 -3.59 -6.74
CA GLY A 247 5.36 -4.44 -7.69
C GLY A 247 3.85 -4.23 -7.65
N ILE A 248 3.23 -4.27 -8.83
CA ILE A 248 1.77 -4.19 -9.00
C ILE A 248 1.34 -5.26 -9.98
N ILE A 249 0.29 -5.99 -9.65
CA ILE A 249 -0.38 -6.93 -10.56
C ILE A 249 -1.85 -6.51 -10.66
N MET A 250 -2.30 -6.27 -11.89
CA MET A 250 -3.63 -5.77 -12.19
C MET A 250 -4.32 -6.67 -13.21
N ASN A 251 -5.61 -6.92 -13.03
CA ASN A 251 -6.43 -7.48 -14.09
C ASN A 251 -6.79 -6.35 -15.08
N PRO A 252 -6.30 -6.41 -16.34
CA PRO A 252 -6.51 -5.33 -17.31
C PRO A 252 -7.96 -5.18 -17.74
N ASN A 253 -8.78 -6.21 -17.61
CA ASN A 253 -10.17 -6.22 -18.08
C ASN A 253 -11.16 -5.68 -17.05
N THR A 254 -10.82 -5.72 -15.76
CA THR A 254 -11.71 -5.31 -14.65
C THR A 254 -11.22 -4.09 -13.90
N GLY A 255 -9.91 -3.84 -13.89
CA GLY A 255 -9.28 -2.81 -13.05
C GLY A 255 -8.94 -3.31 -11.63
N GLU A 256 -9.22 -4.56 -11.31
CA GLU A 256 -8.90 -5.16 -10.03
C GLU A 256 -7.39 -5.19 -9.79
N ILE A 257 -6.95 -4.65 -8.65
CA ILE A 257 -5.58 -4.82 -8.18
C ILE A 257 -5.50 -6.20 -7.52
N VAL A 258 -4.81 -7.13 -8.16
CA VAL A 258 -4.69 -8.52 -7.72
C VAL A 258 -3.59 -8.69 -6.68
N ALA A 259 -2.52 -7.91 -6.80
CA ALA A 259 -1.43 -7.84 -5.82
C ALA A 259 -0.72 -6.49 -5.92
N MET A 260 -0.25 -5.98 -4.79
CA MET A 260 0.58 -4.77 -4.73
C MET A 260 1.47 -4.80 -3.50
N SER A 261 2.76 -4.51 -3.68
CA SER A 261 3.72 -4.45 -2.59
C SER A 261 4.81 -3.41 -2.85
N THR A 262 5.32 -2.85 -1.78
CA THR A 262 6.50 -1.98 -1.75
C THR A 262 7.47 -2.49 -0.70
N LYS A 263 8.78 -2.47 -0.98
CA LYS A 263 9.84 -2.81 -0.03
C LYS A 263 10.79 -1.61 0.16
N PRO A 264 11.31 -1.44 1.39
CA PRO A 264 11.12 -2.26 2.59
C PRO A 264 9.72 -2.17 3.21
N SER A 265 9.33 -3.21 3.96
CA SER A 265 8.07 -3.33 4.70
C SER A 265 8.35 -3.56 6.20
N TYR A 266 7.31 -3.64 7.02
CA TYR A 266 7.38 -4.00 8.45
C TYR A 266 6.18 -4.87 8.84
N ASP A 267 6.31 -5.60 9.95
CA ASP A 267 5.20 -6.39 10.50
C ASP A 267 4.09 -5.48 11.04
N LEU A 268 2.89 -5.59 10.48
CA LEU A 268 1.70 -4.83 10.89
C LEU A 268 1.27 -5.11 12.34
N ASN A 269 1.69 -6.24 12.93
CA ASN A 269 1.47 -6.53 14.34
C ASN A 269 2.50 -5.84 15.26
N ASN A 270 3.63 -5.38 14.69
CA ASN A 270 4.71 -4.72 15.41
C ASN A 270 5.14 -3.43 14.71
N VAL A 271 4.21 -2.49 14.60
CA VAL A 271 4.43 -1.20 13.91
C VAL A 271 5.55 -0.39 14.60
N PRO A 272 6.56 0.11 13.88
CA PRO A 272 7.71 0.83 14.45
C PRO A 272 7.36 2.26 14.88
N ARG A 273 6.42 2.42 15.82
CA ARG A 273 5.87 3.72 16.26
C ARG A 273 6.88 4.60 16.99
N SER A 274 7.95 4.00 17.54
CA SER A 274 9.04 4.73 18.23
C SER A 274 10.03 5.38 17.26
N ASP A 275 10.10 4.90 16.01
CA ASP A 275 10.93 5.43 14.93
C ASP A 275 10.04 6.01 13.83
N VAL A 276 9.71 7.29 13.98
CA VAL A 276 8.79 8.00 13.08
C VAL A 276 9.33 8.05 11.64
N GLN A 277 10.65 8.18 11.45
CA GLN A 277 11.24 8.25 10.12
C GLN A 277 11.10 6.90 9.40
N THR A 278 11.50 5.82 10.04
CA THR A 278 11.30 4.46 9.50
C THR A 278 9.84 4.18 9.21
N LEU A 279 8.92 4.58 10.11
CA LEU A 279 7.48 4.40 9.90
C LEU A 279 6.99 5.15 8.64
N LEU A 280 7.37 6.41 8.46
CA LEU A 280 6.98 7.22 7.30
C LEU A 280 7.54 6.63 6.00
N ASP A 281 8.80 6.25 5.98
CA ASP A 281 9.49 5.71 4.80
C ASP A 281 8.90 4.36 4.37
N THR A 282 8.55 3.49 5.33
CA THR A 282 8.07 2.13 5.05
C THR A 282 6.55 1.99 4.94
N SER A 283 5.77 2.97 5.44
CA SER A 283 4.31 2.98 5.29
C SER A 283 3.83 3.56 3.96
N ARG A 284 4.72 4.18 3.18
CA ARG A 284 4.38 4.86 1.93
C ARG A 284 4.10 3.85 0.82
N ASN A 285 2.93 3.91 0.21
CA ASN A 285 2.61 3.10 -0.97
C ASN A 285 3.14 3.78 -2.23
N ILE A 286 4.42 3.51 -2.57
CA ILE A 286 5.10 4.09 -3.72
C ILE A 286 4.32 3.83 -5.02
N GLY A 287 3.65 2.68 -5.12
CA GLY A 287 2.86 2.33 -6.30
C GLY A 287 1.74 3.32 -6.63
N VAL A 288 1.21 4.03 -5.62
CA VAL A 288 0.06 4.92 -5.75
C VAL A 288 0.43 6.40 -5.60
N VAL A 289 1.33 6.72 -4.64
CA VAL A 289 1.56 8.12 -4.25
C VAL A 289 2.79 8.77 -4.87
N ASP A 290 3.78 7.98 -5.32
CA ASP A 290 5.01 8.49 -5.88
C ASP A 290 4.94 8.60 -7.39
N VAL A 291 5.78 9.48 -7.95
CA VAL A 291 5.92 9.65 -9.39
C VAL A 291 7.38 9.49 -9.82
N TYR A 292 7.58 9.00 -11.03
CA TYR A 292 8.89 8.84 -11.64
C TYR A 292 8.81 9.00 -13.16
N GLU A 293 9.91 9.27 -13.80
CA GLU A 293 9.99 9.24 -15.27
C GLU A 293 10.02 7.78 -15.75
N PRO A 294 8.99 7.31 -16.49
CA PRO A 294 8.84 5.89 -16.84
C PRO A 294 9.88 5.39 -17.86
N GLY A 295 10.53 6.32 -18.58
CA GLY A 295 11.49 5.97 -19.60
C GLY A 295 10.92 5.04 -20.67
N SER A 296 11.70 4.02 -21.06
CA SER A 296 11.35 3.15 -22.19
C SER A 296 10.07 2.31 -22.02
N THR A 297 9.53 2.14 -20.84
CA THR A 297 8.21 1.50 -20.66
C THR A 297 7.10 2.35 -21.26
N PHE A 298 7.26 3.67 -21.28
CA PHE A 298 6.33 4.62 -21.87
C PHE A 298 6.22 4.51 -23.39
N LYS A 299 7.24 3.97 -24.05
CA LYS A 299 7.28 3.79 -25.51
C LYS A 299 6.08 3.00 -26.04
N VAL A 300 5.53 2.09 -25.25
CA VAL A 300 4.33 1.34 -25.61
C VAL A 300 3.13 2.28 -25.81
N LEU A 301 2.97 3.28 -24.94
CA LEU A 301 1.89 4.28 -25.05
C LEU A 301 2.08 5.19 -26.25
N THR A 302 3.31 5.62 -26.49
CA THR A 302 3.66 6.46 -27.65
C THR A 302 3.43 5.71 -28.96
N MET A 303 3.87 4.45 -29.04
CA MET A 303 3.66 3.60 -30.21
C MET A 303 2.17 3.39 -30.49
N ALA A 304 1.41 2.98 -29.46
CA ALA A 304 -0.03 2.80 -29.58
C ALA A 304 -0.74 4.09 -30.03
N SER A 305 -0.31 5.23 -29.52
CA SER A 305 -0.83 6.55 -29.91
C SER A 305 -0.54 6.89 -31.38
N ALA A 306 0.67 6.60 -31.85
CA ALA A 306 1.08 6.88 -33.23
C ALA A 306 0.35 5.98 -34.25
N VAL A 307 0.17 4.69 -33.92
CA VAL A 307 -0.60 3.74 -34.74
C VAL A 307 -2.08 4.14 -34.75
N GLU A 308 -2.67 4.45 -33.60
CA GLU A 308 -4.07 4.86 -33.48
C GLU A 308 -4.37 6.14 -34.24
N ALA A 309 -3.44 7.11 -34.22
CA ALA A 309 -3.57 8.36 -34.95
C ALA A 309 -3.28 8.23 -36.45
N GLY A 310 -2.89 7.05 -36.93
CA GLY A 310 -2.54 6.80 -38.34
C GLY A 310 -1.29 7.53 -38.83
N VAL A 311 -0.41 8.00 -37.91
CA VAL A 311 0.85 8.66 -38.25
C VAL A 311 2.03 7.70 -38.31
N ALA A 312 1.82 6.43 -37.94
CA ALA A 312 2.77 5.33 -38.07
C ALA A 312 2.07 4.04 -38.51
N HIS A 313 2.69 3.31 -39.42
CA HIS A 313 2.21 2.06 -39.98
C HIS A 313 3.25 0.94 -39.81
N LEU A 314 2.82 -0.32 -39.74
CA LEU A 314 3.72 -1.48 -39.62
C LEU A 314 4.76 -1.56 -40.73
N SER A 315 4.43 -1.03 -41.93
CA SER A 315 5.31 -0.97 -43.08
C SER A 315 6.37 0.15 -43.03
N ASP A 316 6.24 1.08 -42.09
CA ASP A 316 7.17 2.19 -41.98
C ASP A 316 8.56 1.72 -41.60
N ARG A 317 9.57 2.37 -42.20
CA ARG A 317 10.97 2.19 -41.85
C ARG A 317 11.55 3.47 -41.29
N PHE A 318 12.39 3.29 -40.29
CA PHE A 318 13.09 4.36 -39.58
C PHE A 318 14.57 4.11 -39.66
N TYR A 319 15.36 5.16 -39.77
CA TYR A 319 16.81 5.07 -39.77
C TYR A 319 17.35 5.75 -38.51
N ASP A 320 18.10 5.01 -37.69
CA ASP A 320 18.75 5.54 -36.49
C ASP A 320 20.27 5.65 -36.70
N PRO A 321 20.84 6.87 -36.77
CA PRO A 321 22.29 7.08 -36.80
C PRO A 321 22.92 7.20 -35.40
N GLY A 322 22.20 6.81 -34.32
CA GLY A 322 22.63 6.96 -32.93
C GLY A 322 22.10 8.22 -32.23
N TYR A 323 21.41 9.13 -32.93
CA TYR A 323 20.86 10.36 -32.34
C TYR A 323 19.81 11.02 -33.24
N ARG A 324 19.11 12.02 -32.66
CA ARG A 324 18.29 13.00 -33.36
C ARG A 324 18.68 14.41 -32.92
N ILE A 325 18.60 15.38 -33.84
CA ILE A 325 18.73 16.81 -33.52
C ILE A 325 17.33 17.44 -33.58
N VAL A 326 16.90 18.02 -32.46
CA VAL A 326 15.59 18.69 -32.32
C VAL A 326 15.83 20.04 -31.65
N ASP A 327 15.39 21.12 -32.27
CA ASP A 327 15.62 22.51 -31.82
C ASP A 327 17.09 22.82 -31.49
N GLY A 328 18.04 22.21 -32.24
CA GLY A 328 19.48 22.35 -32.01
C GLY A 328 20.07 21.45 -30.91
N GLU A 329 19.23 20.74 -30.15
CA GLU A 329 19.68 19.81 -29.11
C GLU A 329 19.85 18.39 -29.66
N LYS A 330 20.96 17.72 -29.26
CA LYS A 330 21.28 16.36 -29.67
C LYS A 330 20.68 15.36 -28.66
N ILE A 331 19.60 14.65 -29.05
CA ILE A 331 19.01 13.55 -28.30
C ILE A 331 19.67 12.25 -28.73
N LYS A 332 20.44 11.61 -27.85
CA LYS A 332 21.19 10.39 -28.14
C LYS A 332 20.29 9.14 -28.03
N CYS A 333 20.53 8.18 -28.93
CA CYS A 333 20.08 6.79 -28.69
C CYS A 333 21.00 6.15 -27.65
N TRP A 334 20.53 5.09 -26.98
CA TRP A 334 21.37 4.35 -26.04
C TRP A 334 22.53 3.64 -26.79
N ARG A 335 22.30 3.23 -28.04
CA ARG A 335 23.33 2.73 -28.94
C ARG A 335 23.87 3.90 -29.75
N LEU A 336 25.11 4.34 -29.45
CA LEU A 336 25.68 5.54 -30.03
C LEU A 336 26.01 5.38 -31.51
N SER A 337 26.37 4.16 -31.97
CA SER A 337 26.54 3.78 -33.38
C SER A 337 25.22 3.72 -34.16
N GLY A 338 24.09 3.75 -33.45
CA GLY A 338 22.73 3.66 -34.01
C GLY A 338 22.31 2.24 -34.36
N HIS A 339 21.02 2.07 -34.64
CA HIS A 339 20.42 0.79 -35.05
C HIS A 339 20.30 0.65 -36.57
N GLY A 340 20.68 1.68 -37.34
CA GLY A 340 20.51 1.69 -38.79
C GLY A 340 19.04 1.69 -39.21
N SER A 341 18.72 1.00 -40.31
CA SER A 341 17.36 0.90 -40.84
C SER A 341 16.58 -0.19 -40.12
N GLN A 342 15.44 0.17 -39.52
CA GLN A 342 14.58 -0.74 -38.77
C GLN A 342 13.10 -0.47 -39.05
N THR A 343 12.28 -1.50 -38.90
CA THR A 343 10.81 -1.41 -38.95
C THR A 343 10.27 -0.77 -37.67
N LEU A 344 8.97 -0.44 -37.67
CA LEU A 344 8.30 0.07 -36.48
C LEU A 344 8.39 -0.92 -35.29
N THR A 345 8.19 -2.22 -35.54
CA THR A 345 8.30 -3.27 -34.53
C THR A 345 9.72 -3.41 -33.98
N GLU A 346 10.72 -3.47 -34.86
CA GLU A 346 12.13 -3.49 -34.45
C GLU A 346 12.50 -2.26 -33.62
N GLY A 347 11.95 -1.08 -33.93
CA GLY A 347 12.16 0.13 -33.13
C GLY A 347 11.67 0.01 -31.69
N LEU A 348 10.54 -0.68 -31.45
CA LEU A 348 10.06 -1.00 -30.09
C LEU A 348 10.94 -2.06 -29.42
N CYS A 349 11.28 -3.12 -30.15
CA CYS A 349 12.08 -4.23 -29.67
C CYS A 349 13.50 -3.79 -29.27
N ASN A 350 14.16 -2.99 -30.12
CA ASN A 350 15.46 -2.39 -29.86
C ASN A 350 15.41 -1.23 -28.86
N SER A 351 14.20 -0.86 -28.40
CA SER A 351 14.03 0.31 -27.53
C SER A 351 14.70 1.60 -28.07
N CYS A 352 14.68 1.79 -29.39
CA CYS A 352 15.41 2.83 -30.09
C CYS A 352 14.84 4.23 -29.83
N ASN A 353 15.59 5.11 -29.13
CA ASN A 353 15.13 6.48 -28.84
C ASN A 353 14.80 7.29 -30.10
N ALA A 354 15.61 7.17 -31.16
CA ALA A 354 15.43 7.92 -32.37
C ALA A 354 14.06 7.67 -33.04
N VAL A 355 13.60 6.41 -33.05
CA VAL A 355 12.26 6.06 -33.56
C VAL A 355 11.16 6.77 -32.75
N PHE A 356 11.29 6.78 -31.43
CA PHE A 356 10.27 7.38 -30.55
C PHE A 356 10.31 8.92 -30.55
N VAL A 357 11.45 9.54 -30.81
CA VAL A 357 11.53 10.96 -31.14
C VAL A 357 10.75 11.23 -32.43
N ASP A 358 10.98 10.46 -33.50
CA ASP A 358 10.27 10.63 -34.78
C ASP A 358 8.75 10.44 -34.61
N LEU A 359 8.31 9.43 -33.85
CA LEU A 359 6.89 9.19 -33.58
C LEU A 359 6.25 10.33 -32.78
N ALA A 360 6.93 10.86 -31.76
CA ALA A 360 6.45 12.00 -30.99
C ALA A 360 6.32 13.25 -31.85
N LEU A 361 7.30 13.52 -32.72
CA LEU A 361 7.25 14.64 -33.64
C LEU A 361 6.16 14.48 -34.70
N ARG A 362 5.92 13.29 -35.23
CA ARG A 362 4.78 12.97 -36.13
C ARG A 362 3.43 13.14 -35.45
N LEU A 363 3.29 12.79 -34.18
CA LEU A 363 2.11 13.07 -33.39
C LEU A 363 1.91 14.56 -33.20
N GLY A 364 2.98 15.29 -32.92
CA GLY A 364 2.97 16.69 -32.57
C GLY A 364 2.46 16.97 -31.15
N LYS A 365 2.72 18.17 -30.66
CA LYS A 365 2.44 18.61 -29.29
C LYS A 365 0.97 18.41 -28.90
N ASP A 366 0.04 18.86 -29.74
CA ASP A 366 -1.39 18.84 -29.40
C ASP A 366 -1.90 17.40 -29.18
N ARG A 367 -1.67 16.52 -30.15
CA ARG A 367 -2.10 15.13 -30.05
C ARG A 367 -1.39 14.38 -28.92
N MET A 368 -0.11 14.69 -28.66
CA MET A 368 0.62 14.05 -27.55
C MET A 368 -0.05 14.35 -26.21
N TYR A 369 -0.39 15.61 -25.93
CA TYR A 369 -1.10 15.99 -24.70
C TYR A 369 -2.53 15.44 -24.64
N ASP A 370 -3.24 15.37 -25.76
CA ASP A 370 -4.56 14.74 -25.83
C ASP A 370 -4.45 13.25 -25.50
N ARG A 371 -3.41 12.55 -26.00
CA ARG A 371 -3.14 11.16 -25.69
C ARG A 371 -2.79 10.94 -24.21
N PHE A 372 -2.03 11.84 -23.58
CA PHE A 372 -1.76 11.78 -22.14
C PHE A 372 -3.05 11.78 -21.34
N LYS A 373 -3.95 12.70 -21.61
CA LYS A 373 -5.27 12.75 -20.96
C LYS A 373 -6.08 11.48 -21.20
N VAL A 374 -6.07 10.98 -22.43
CA VAL A 374 -6.80 9.75 -22.77
C VAL A 374 -6.30 8.55 -21.96
N TYR A 375 -4.99 8.47 -21.67
CA TYR A 375 -4.41 7.44 -20.81
C TYR A 375 -4.54 7.72 -19.30
N GLY A 376 -5.18 8.82 -18.89
CA GLY A 376 -5.34 9.19 -17.47
C GLY A 376 -4.07 9.78 -16.85
N LEU A 377 -3.13 10.27 -17.67
CA LEU A 377 -1.91 10.90 -17.18
C LEU A 377 -2.17 12.39 -16.88
N GLY A 378 -1.67 12.87 -15.75
CA GLY A 378 -1.91 14.24 -15.28
C GLY A 378 -3.19 14.38 -14.44
N GLU A 379 -3.91 13.29 -14.16
CA GLU A 379 -5.11 13.24 -13.32
C GLU A 379 -5.12 11.97 -12.45
N THR A 380 -5.92 11.96 -11.38
CA THR A 380 -6.14 10.76 -10.58
C THR A 380 -7.08 9.79 -11.30
N LEU A 381 -6.85 8.48 -11.16
CA LEU A 381 -7.66 7.42 -11.75
C LEU A 381 -8.85 7.02 -10.86
N GLY A 382 -8.87 7.49 -9.62
CA GLY A 382 -9.94 7.26 -8.64
C GLY A 382 -9.85 5.89 -7.98
N ILE A 383 -8.64 5.43 -7.65
CA ILE A 383 -8.47 4.24 -6.80
C ILE A 383 -8.99 4.52 -5.39
N ASP A 384 -9.55 3.52 -4.76
CA ASP A 384 -10.05 3.57 -3.39
C ASP A 384 -8.91 3.53 -2.35
N PHE A 385 -8.01 4.54 -2.44
CA PHE A 385 -6.83 4.69 -1.60
C PHE A 385 -6.49 6.17 -1.38
N MET A 386 -5.88 6.49 -0.23
CA MET A 386 -5.52 7.88 0.10
C MET A 386 -4.24 8.31 -0.59
N GLY A 387 -4.21 9.57 -1.05
CA GLY A 387 -2.99 10.18 -1.55
C GLY A 387 -2.60 9.77 -2.97
N GLU A 388 -3.56 9.31 -3.78
CA GLU A 388 -3.32 9.01 -5.20
C GLU A 388 -2.69 10.20 -5.92
N SER A 389 -1.57 9.97 -6.62
CA SER A 389 -0.89 10.98 -7.41
C SER A 389 -1.47 11.07 -8.83
N GLY A 390 -1.73 12.27 -9.29
CA GLY A 390 -2.11 12.55 -10.69
C GLY A 390 -0.95 12.56 -11.68
N GLY A 391 0.31 12.36 -11.21
CA GLY A 391 1.48 12.54 -12.06
C GLY A 391 1.88 14.02 -12.25
N ILE A 392 2.97 14.24 -12.95
CA ILE A 392 3.47 15.59 -13.28
C ILE A 392 3.66 15.68 -14.77
N LEU A 393 2.90 16.55 -15.41
CA LEU A 393 3.05 16.89 -16.82
C LEU A 393 3.48 18.35 -16.95
N MET A 394 4.46 18.59 -17.82
CA MET A 394 4.84 19.96 -18.19
C MET A 394 3.64 20.70 -18.78
N ASN A 395 3.49 22.00 -18.51
CA ASN A 395 2.40 22.78 -19.09
C ASN A 395 2.53 22.81 -20.62
N LYS A 396 1.45 22.46 -21.32
CA LYS A 396 1.39 22.41 -22.79
C LYS A 396 1.84 23.75 -23.45
N SER A 397 1.52 24.89 -22.83
CA SER A 397 1.88 26.20 -23.38
C SER A 397 3.39 26.50 -23.36
N THR A 398 4.11 25.95 -22.38
CA THR A 398 5.56 26.16 -22.19
C THR A 398 6.42 25.07 -22.80
N ALA A 399 5.85 23.92 -23.12
CA ALA A 399 6.57 22.78 -23.71
C ALA A 399 7.12 23.14 -25.10
N LYS A 400 8.44 22.93 -25.27
CA LYS A 400 9.15 23.08 -26.53
C LYS A 400 9.06 21.81 -27.37
N THR A 401 9.45 21.87 -28.65
CA THR A 401 9.48 20.70 -29.53
C THR A 401 10.42 19.63 -29.00
N VAL A 402 11.56 19.99 -28.42
CA VAL A 402 12.52 19.07 -27.81
C VAL A 402 11.94 18.33 -26.58
N ASP A 403 11.07 19.00 -25.80
CA ASP A 403 10.40 18.38 -24.67
C ASP A 403 9.39 17.33 -25.15
N VAL A 404 8.60 17.65 -26.19
CA VAL A 404 7.67 16.71 -26.83
C VAL A 404 8.42 15.50 -27.39
N ALA A 405 9.59 15.73 -28.01
CA ALA A 405 10.45 14.65 -28.51
C ALA A 405 10.93 13.72 -27.37
N ARG A 406 11.31 14.28 -26.21
CA ARG A 406 11.71 13.51 -25.01
C ARG A 406 10.54 12.76 -24.37
N MET A 407 9.34 13.35 -24.34
CA MET A 407 8.11 12.70 -23.88
C MET A 407 7.83 11.42 -24.66
N GLY A 408 8.20 11.36 -25.95
CA GLY A 408 8.03 10.18 -26.80
C GLY A 408 8.67 8.91 -26.27
N PHE A 409 9.74 9.02 -25.50
CA PHE A 409 10.40 7.88 -24.87
C PHE A 409 10.38 7.92 -23.33
N GLY A 410 9.42 8.67 -22.76
CA GLY A 410 9.11 8.68 -21.33
C GLY A 410 10.05 9.51 -20.45
N GLN A 411 10.68 10.55 -21.01
CA GLN A 411 11.37 11.61 -20.27
C GLN A 411 10.54 12.89 -20.32
N ALA A 412 10.82 13.86 -19.44
CA ALA A 412 10.03 15.08 -19.27
C ALA A 412 8.53 14.84 -18.97
N VAL A 413 8.18 13.66 -18.47
CA VAL A 413 6.86 13.27 -17.97
C VAL A 413 7.06 12.37 -16.74
N ALA A 414 6.38 12.69 -15.63
CA ALA A 414 6.44 11.85 -14.45
C ALA A 414 5.04 11.28 -14.15
N VAL A 415 4.97 9.96 -13.97
CA VAL A 415 3.73 9.21 -13.73
C VAL A 415 3.88 8.33 -12.50
N SER A 416 2.76 8.02 -11.83
CA SER A 416 2.80 7.00 -10.80
C SER A 416 2.91 5.59 -11.42
N PRO A 417 3.46 4.60 -10.69
CA PRO A 417 3.44 3.21 -11.13
C PRO A 417 2.02 2.72 -11.46
N LEU A 418 1.02 3.15 -10.67
CA LEU A 418 -0.39 2.85 -10.92
C LEU A 418 -0.89 3.45 -12.25
N GLN A 419 -0.55 4.70 -12.55
CA GLN A 419 -0.90 5.32 -13.84
C GLN A 419 -0.28 4.56 -15.01
N LEU A 420 1.01 4.20 -14.91
CA LEU A 420 1.69 3.48 -15.97
C LEU A 420 1.07 2.11 -16.23
N ILE A 421 0.84 1.30 -15.18
CA ILE A 421 0.26 -0.03 -15.35
C ILE A 421 -1.18 0.04 -15.87
N THR A 422 -1.98 1.00 -15.43
CA THR A 422 -3.35 1.20 -15.90
C THR A 422 -3.40 1.63 -17.37
N ALA A 423 -2.53 2.58 -17.75
CA ALA A 423 -2.40 3.01 -19.14
C ALA A 423 -1.92 1.86 -20.05
N PHE A 424 -0.89 1.10 -19.62
CA PHE A 424 -0.42 -0.08 -20.34
C PHE A 424 -1.52 -1.15 -20.46
N SER A 425 -2.27 -1.41 -19.38
CA SER A 425 -3.42 -2.33 -19.39
C SER A 425 -4.43 -1.95 -20.47
N SER A 426 -4.70 -0.66 -20.65
CA SER A 426 -5.62 -0.19 -21.70
C SER A 426 -5.09 -0.45 -23.11
N VAL A 427 -3.78 -0.54 -23.30
CA VAL A 427 -3.19 -0.86 -24.61
C VAL A 427 -3.40 -2.34 -24.98
N VAL A 428 -3.47 -3.23 -24.00
CA VAL A 428 -3.53 -4.69 -24.26
C VAL A 428 -4.91 -5.32 -24.01
N ASN A 429 -5.90 -4.56 -23.52
CA ASN A 429 -7.26 -5.05 -23.21
C ASN A 429 -8.35 -4.61 -24.20
N GLY A 430 -7.98 -4.22 -25.42
CA GLY A 430 -8.92 -3.70 -26.42
C GLY A 430 -9.20 -2.21 -26.31
N GLY A 431 -8.38 -1.46 -25.59
CA GLY A 431 -8.44 0.01 -25.51
C GLY A 431 -9.26 0.57 -24.35
N LYS A 432 -9.58 -0.19 -23.33
CA LYS A 432 -10.41 0.25 -22.20
C LYS A 432 -9.54 0.70 -21.03
N LEU A 433 -9.58 1.99 -20.66
CA LEU A 433 -8.96 2.49 -19.43
C LEU A 433 -9.88 2.13 -18.26
N MET A 434 -9.52 1.12 -17.50
CA MET A 434 -10.29 0.65 -16.36
C MET A 434 -9.95 1.46 -15.10
N GLN A 435 -10.95 1.78 -14.27
CA GLN A 435 -10.71 2.35 -12.95
C GLN A 435 -10.08 1.30 -12.04
N PRO A 436 -8.88 1.54 -11.48
CA PRO A 436 -8.27 0.62 -10.53
C PRO A 436 -9.01 0.63 -9.18
N TYR A 437 -9.04 -0.51 -8.47
CA TYR A 437 -9.65 -0.60 -7.14
C TYR A 437 -9.14 -1.81 -6.35
N PHE A 438 -9.20 -1.68 -5.00
CA PHE A 438 -8.85 -2.73 -4.04
C PHE A 438 -10.07 -3.44 -3.45
N VAL A 439 -11.16 -2.70 -3.18
CA VAL A 439 -12.32 -3.26 -2.48
C VAL A 439 -13.40 -3.69 -3.47
N LYS A 440 -13.64 -4.99 -3.54
CA LYS A 440 -14.65 -5.61 -4.39
C LYS A 440 -16.04 -5.48 -3.78
N SER A 441 -16.18 -5.74 -2.47
CA SER A 441 -17.46 -5.61 -1.78
C SER A 441 -17.30 -5.26 -0.31
N VAL A 442 -18.33 -4.63 0.22
CA VAL A 442 -18.51 -4.33 1.65
C VAL A 442 -19.71 -5.11 2.14
N LYS A 443 -19.55 -5.90 3.22
CA LYS A 443 -20.59 -6.75 3.80
C LYS A 443 -20.84 -6.35 5.26
N ASP A 444 -22.08 -6.48 5.73
CA ASP A 444 -22.39 -6.32 7.14
C ASP A 444 -21.86 -7.49 8.00
N GLY A 445 -22.07 -7.42 9.31
CA GLY A 445 -21.66 -8.50 10.24
C GLY A 445 -22.35 -9.84 10.00
N ASN A 446 -23.48 -9.86 9.30
CA ASN A 446 -24.25 -11.07 8.94
C ASN A 446 -23.89 -11.59 7.55
N GLY A 447 -22.99 -10.93 6.83
CA GLY A 447 -22.57 -11.32 5.49
C GLY A 447 -23.42 -10.75 4.35
N ALA A 448 -24.44 -9.92 4.63
CA ALA A 448 -25.21 -9.26 3.59
C ALA A 448 -24.37 -8.21 2.86
N ILE A 449 -24.45 -8.19 1.53
CA ILE A 449 -23.71 -7.25 0.69
C ILE A 449 -24.38 -5.87 0.81
N MET A 450 -23.64 -4.90 1.34
CA MET A 450 -24.06 -3.51 1.45
C MET A 450 -23.61 -2.66 0.26
N TYR A 451 -22.49 -3.04 -0.33
CA TYR A 451 -21.93 -2.41 -1.53
C TYR A 451 -21.10 -3.44 -2.32
N GLU A 452 -21.22 -3.42 -3.62
CA GLU A 452 -20.40 -4.21 -4.54
C GLU A 452 -19.93 -3.33 -5.70
N LYS A 453 -18.63 -3.33 -5.93
CA LYS A 453 -17.97 -2.60 -7.01
C LYS A 453 -18.10 -3.39 -8.31
N SER A 454 -18.66 -2.80 -9.34
CA SER A 454 -18.60 -3.30 -10.71
C SER A 454 -17.41 -2.69 -11.44
N PRO A 455 -16.75 -3.42 -12.37
CA PRO A 455 -15.72 -2.85 -13.24
C PRO A 455 -16.22 -1.60 -13.96
N ASN A 456 -15.44 -0.53 -13.91
CA ASN A 456 -15.80 0.75 -14.50
C ASN A 456 -14.77 1.15 -15.58
N VAL A 457 -15.25 1.36 -16.80
CA VAL A 457 -14.44 1.89 -17.90
C VAL A 457 -14.47 3.42 -17.82
N ILE A 458 -13.32 4.02 -17.47
CA ILE A 458 -13.18 5.50 -17.40
C ILE A 458 -13.37 6.08 -18.81
N ARG A 459 -12.68 5.52 -19.81
CA ARG A 459 -12.76 5.92 -21.23
C ARG A 459 -12.10 4.90 -22.14
N THR A 460 -12.30 5.04 -23.45
CA THR A 460 -11.59 4.27 -24.49
C THR A 460 -10.31 5.02 -24.89
N THR A 461 -9.17 4.32 -24.88
CA THR A 461 -7.85 4.89 -25.21
C THR A 461 -7.47 4.69 -26.66
N ILE A 462 -7.66 3.49 -27.19
CA ILE A 462 -7.34 3.09 -28.57
C ILE A 462 -8.40 2.14 -29.09
N SER A 463 -8.42 1.89 -30.39
CA SER A 463 -9.26 0.87 -31.02
C SER A 463 -8.77 -0.54 -30.68
N THR A 464 -9.67 -1.54 -30.73
CA THR A 464 -9.34 -2.97 -30.59
C THR A 464 -8.28 -3.39 -31.60
N LYS A 465 -8.36 -2.89 -32.85
CA LYS A 465 -7.38 -3.15 -33.90
C LYS A 465 -5.98 -2.71 -33.49
N THR A 466 -5.83 -1.51 -32.95
CA THR A 466 -4.53 -1.01 -32.47
C THR A 466 -4.06 -1.84 -31.27
N SER A 467 -4.95 -2.21 -30.36
CA SER A 467 -4.64 -3.09 -29.23
C SER A 467 -4.08 -4.44 -29.69
N ASP A 468 -4.70 -5.08 -30.68
CA ASP A 468 -4.24 -6.38 -31.21
C ASP A 468 -2.83 -6.27 -31.83
N ILE A 469 -2.58 -5.19 -32.56
CA ILE A 469 -1.24 -4.89 -33.08
C ILE A 469 -0.24 -4.75 -31.92
N MET A 470 -0.59 -4.01 -30.90
CA MET A 470 0.30 -3.75 -29.77
C MET A 470 0.59 -5.01 -28.94
N LYS A 471 -0.41 -5.88 -28.73
CA LYS A 471 -0.21 -7.20 -28.09
C LYS A 471 0.87 -8.02 -28.79
N THR A 472 0.79 -8.09 -30.13
CA THR A 472 1.80 -8.79 -30.95
C THR A 472 3.18 -8.14 -30.81
N MET A 473 3.26 -6.81 -30.81
CA MET A 473 4.53 -6.09 -30.70
C MET A 473 5.20 -6.30 -29.33
N VAL A 474 4.45 -6.20 -28.22
CA VAL A 474 5.04 -6.39 -26.87
C VAL A 474 5.43 -7.85 -26.62
N GLU A 475 4.75 -8.82 -27.25
CA GLU A 475 5.17 -10.22 -27.23
C GLU A 475 6.52 -10.41 -27.94
N GLN A 476 6.72 -9.76 -29.11
CA GLN A 476 8.00 -9.81 -29.83
C GLN A 476 9.16 -9.25 -29.01
N VAL A 477 8.94 -8.21 -28.21
CA VAL A 477 9.97 -7.64 -27.29
C VAL A 477 10.46 -8.71 -26.33
N VAL A 478 9.57 -9.54 -25.79
CA VAL A 478 9.93 -10.61 -24.85
C VAL A 478 10.53 -11.81 -25.60
N LYS A 479 10.02 -12.14 -26.77
CA LYS A 479 10.41 -13.36 -27.48
C LYS A 479 11.81 -13.29 -28.11
N GLN A 480 12.31 -12.10 -28.47
CA GLN A 480 13.50 -11.96 -29.31
C GLN A 480 14.51 -10.89 -28.86
N TYR A 481 14.17 -10.04 -27.83
CA TYR A 481 14.95 -8.83 -27.52
C TYR A 481 15.14 -8.60 -26.02
N SER A 482 15.26 -7.36 -25.62
CA SER A 482 15.58 -6.93 -24.26
C SER A 482 14.62 -7.44 -23.15
N GLY A 483 13.45 -7.95 -23.51
CA GLY A 483 12.53 -8.61 -22.59
C GLY A 483 12.74 -10.11 -22.42
N PHE A 484 13.73 -10.73 -23.10
CA PHE A 484 13.89 -12.19 -23.15
C PHE A 484 14.08 -12.83 -21.76
N ASN A 485 14.59 -12.09 -20.79
CA ASN A 485 14.66 -12.57 -19.40
C ASN A 485 13.27 -12.82 -18.76
N ALA A 486 12.17 -12.34 -19.38
CA ALA A 486 10.78 -12.71 -19.02
C ALA A 486 10.21 -13.85 -19.88
N PHE A 487 10.97 -14.35 -20.87
CA PHE A 487 10.49 -15.43 -21.74
C PHE A 487 10.32 -16.73 -20.96
N ILE A 488 9.16 -17.37 -21.13
CA ILE A 488 8.81 -18.64 -20.50
C ILE A 488 8.41 -19.61 -21.62
N PRO A 489 9.18 -20.68 -21.87
CA PRO A 489 8.86 -21.64 -22.92
C PRO A 489 7.48 -22.24 -22.75
N GLY A 490 6.71 -22.28 -23.82
CA GLY A 490 5.33 -22.77 -23.82
C GLY A 490 4.29 -21.74 -23.36
N TYR A 491 4.68 -20.48 -23.10
CA TYR A 491 3.75 -19.45 -22.60
C TYR A 491 3.99 -18.11 -23.28
N ARG A 492 2.90 -17.47 -23.63
CA ARG A 492 2.93 -16.17 -24.32
C ARG A 492 3.02 -15.04 -23.30
N VAL A 493 4.20 -14.45 -23.18
CA VAL A 493 4.46 -13.27 -22.33
C VAL A 493 4.80 -12.08 -23.22
N GLY A 494 4.16 -10.95 -22.96
CA GLY A 494 4.50 -9.66 -23.59
C GLY A 494 5.05 -8.67 -22.58
N GLY A 495 5.78 -7.65 -23.03
CA GLY A 495 6.24 -6.63 -22.08
C GLY A 495 7.22 -5.64 -22.65
N LYS A 496 7.67 -4.72 -21.78
CA LYS A 496 8.68 -3.70 -22.08
C LYS A 496 9.53 -3.39 -20.87
N THR A 497 10.85 -3.36 -21.08
CA THR A 497 11.84 -2.95 -20.08
C THR A 497 12.00 -1.43 -20.06
N GLY A 498 12.33 -0.89 -18.89
CA GLY A 498 12.72 0.50 -18.70
C GLY A 498 14.00 0.63 -17.88
N THR A 499 14.83 1.60 -18.26
CA THR A 499 16.00 2.02 -17.51
C THR A 499 16.09 3.52 -17.63
N THR A 500 15.88 4.22 -16.51
CA THR A 500 15.77 5.69 -16.51
C THR A 500 16.77 6.27 -15.55
N GLN A 501 17.54 7.27 -16.02
CA GLN A 501 18.46 8.04 -15.17
C GLN A 501 17.66 8.98 -14.27
N LYS A 502 18.08 9.13 -13.03
CA LYS A 502 17.52 10.10 -12.08
C LYS A 502 18.24 11.44 -12.21
N TYR A 503 17.46 12.50 -12.07
CA TYR A 503 17.98 13.86 -12.00
C TYR A 503 17.85 14.39 -10.58
N GLU A 504 18.93 14.95 -10.05
CA GLU A 504 18.96 15.64 -8.76
C GLU A 504 19.43 17.09 -9.02
N ASN A 505 18.65 18.07 -8.61
CA ASN A 505 18.92 19.50 -8.83
C ASN A 505 19.21 19.86 -10.32
N GLY A 506 18.48 19.23 -11.24
CA GLY A 506 18.62 19.46 -12.69
C GLY A 506 19.86 18.84 -13.33
N ARG A 507 20.62 18.00 -12.61
CA ARG A 507 21.79 17.27 -13.12
C ARG A 507 21.57 15.77 -13.02
N ILE A 508 22.21 15.02 -13.93
CA ILE A 508 22.23 13.57 -13.88
C ILE A 508 22.94 13.14 -12.59
N SER A 509 22.25 12.34 -11.75
CA SER A 509 22.76 11.92 -10.44
C SER A 509 23.65 10.67 -10.50
N GLY A 510 23.71 9.97 -11.65
CA GLY A 510 24.34 8.66 -11.76
C GLY A 510 23.51 7.51 -11.19
N LYS A 511 22.30 7.79 -10.70
CA LYS A 511 21.36 6.83 -10.17
C LYS A 511 20.29 6.48 -11.20
N TYR A 512 19.75 5.28 -11.12
CA TYR A 512 18.80 4.76 -12.11
C TYR A 512 17.55 4.22 -11.46
N ILE A 513 16.47 4.17 -12.25
CA ILE A 513 15.28 3.38 -11.98
C ILE A 513 15.19 2.29 -13.03
N ALA A 514 15.19 1.04 -12.59
CA ALA A 514 15.01 -0.13 -13.42
C ALA A 514 13.57 -0.62 -13.33
N SER A 515 12.93 -0.91 -14.48
CA SER A 515 11.54 -1.35 -14.48
C SER A 515 11.25 -2.35 -15.60
N PHE A 516 10.18 -3.12 -15.41
CA PHE A 516 9.57 -3.97 -16.42
C PHE A 516 8.06 -3.92 -16.25
N VAL A 517 7.35 -3.67 -17.35
CA VAL A 517 5.90 -3.86 -17.43
C VAL A 517 5.61 -5.01 -18.40
N GLY A 518 4.87 -6.00 -17.93
CA GLY A 518 4.56 -7.21 -18.70
C GLY A 518 3.08 -7.56 -18.67
N THR A 519 2.67 -8.39 -19.61
CA THR A 519 1.30 -8.91 -19.73
C THR A 519 1.31 -10.41 -19.92
N PHE A 520 0.37 -11.10 -19.29
CA PHE A 520 0.23 -12.55 -19.37
C PHE A 520 -1.24 -12.99 -19.27
N PRO A 521 -1.69 -13.92 -20.15
CA PRO A 521 -1.13 -14.26 -21.46
C PRO A 521 -1.04 -13.03 -22.37
N ALA A 522 -0.14 -13.02 -23.37
CA ALA A 522 0.05 -11.82 -24.21
C ALA A 522 -1.10 -11.57 -25.18
N ASP A 523 -1.77 -12.61 -25.67
CA ASP A 523 -2.87 -12.53 -26.64
C ASP A 523 -4.22 -12.22 -26.00
N ASN A 524 -4.49 -12.78 -24.83
CA ASN A 524 -5.71 -12.53 -24.04
C ASN A 524 -5.34 -12.28 -22.58
N PRO A 525 -4.92 -11.06 -22.24
CA PRO A 525 -4.33 -10.77 -20.93
C PRO A 525 -5.31 -10.93 -19.77
N ASP A 526 -4.93 -11.78 -18.80
CA ASP A 526 -5.56 -11.87 -17.49
C ASP A 526 -4.83 -10.99 -16.45
N TYR A 527 -3.52 -10.78 -16.66
CA TYR A 527 -2.68 -10.01 -15.76
C TYR A 527 -1.76 -9.05 -16.51
N VAL A 528 -1.62 -7.85 -15.97
CA VAL A 528 -0.52 -6.92 -16.25
C VAL A 528 0.30 -6.78 -14.99
N ILE A 529 1.63 -6.86 -15.12
CA ILE A 529 2.58 -6.91 -14.01
C ILE A 529 3.59 -5.79 -14.20
N LEU A 530 3.79 -4.97 -13.18
CA LEU A 530 4.84 -3.96 -13.13
C LEU A 530 5.78 -4.30 -11.98
N ILE A 531 7.08 -4.38 -12.27
CA ILE A 531 8.15 -4.44 -11.28
C ILE A 531 9.05 -3.22 -11.49
N LEU A 532 9.34 -2.51 -10.39
CA LEU A 532 10.16 -1.31 -10.36
C LEU A 532 11.19 -1.42 -9.24
N ALA A 533 12.44 -1.09 -9.53
CA ALA A 533 13.53 -1.00 -8.56
C ALA A 533 14.16 0.39 -8.64
N ASP A 534 14.15 1.13 -7.54
CA ASP A 534 14.72 2.46 -7.42
C ASP A 534 16.14 2.39 -6.88
N GLU A 535 17.09 3.00 -7.58
CA GLU A 535 18.51 3.06 -7.21
C GLU A 535 19.12 1.65 -6.94
N PRO A 536 19.01 0.69 -7.89
CA PRO A 536 19.67 -0.59 -7.71
C PRO A 536 21.19 -0.38 -7.60
N SER A 537 21.83 -1.06 -6.64
CA SER A 537 23.28 -0.99 -6.39
C SER A 537 23.97 -2.35 -6.51
N GLY A 538 23.29 -3.31 -7.15
CA GLY A 538 23.84 -4.62 -7.51
C GLY A 538 24.82 -4.56 -8.69
N SER A 539 24.91 -5.67 -9.43
CA SER A 539 25.82 -5.79 -10.59
C SER A 539 25.34 -5.06 -11.84
N SER A 540 24.11 -4.58 -11.88
CA SER A 540 23.49 -3.96 -13.06
C SER A 540 22.41 -2.96 -12.64
N TYR A 541 22.16 -1.97 -13.51
CA TYR A 541 21.05 -1.03 -13.38
C TYR A 541 20.02 -1.16 -14.52
N TYR A 542 20.19 -2.11 -15.43
CA TYR A 542 19.31 -2.31 -16.57
C TYR A 542 18.04 -3.07 -16.19
N GLY A 543 16.87 -2.57 -16.64
CA GLY A 543 15.58 -3.20 -16.35
C GLY A 543 15.47 -4.65 -16.82
N SER A 544 16.16 -5.03 -17.89
CA SER A 544 16.24 -6.41 -18.40
C SER A 544 16.86 -7.39 -17.40
N VAL A 545 17.76 -6.92 -16.54
CA VAL A 545 18.46 -7.73 -15.53
C VAL A 545 17.87 -7.53 -14.14
N VAL A 546 17.50 -6.28 -13.79
CA VAL A 546 17.10 -5.91 -12.43
C VAL A 546 15.61 -6.13 -12.15
N ALA A 547 14.74 -6.02 -13.15
CA ALA A 547 13.28 -6.12 -12.93
C ALA A 547 12.65 -7.35 -13.63
N THR A 548 13.08 -7.62 -14.85
CA THR A 548 12.48 -8.65 -15.72
C THR A 548 12.50 -10.07 -15.14
N PRO A 549 13.62 -10.58 -14.53
CA PRO A 549 13.65 -11.93 -13.96
C PRO A 549 12.65 -12.15 -12.82
N TYR A 550 12.39 -11.11 -12.02
CA TYR A 550 11.44 -11.20 -10.90
C TYR A 550 10.00 -11.18 -11.39
N ALA A 551 9.71 -10.43 -12.47
CA ALA A 551 8.41 -10.55 -13.14
C ALA A 551 8.18 -11.95 -13.71
N LYS A 552 9.21 -12.56 -14.32
CA LYS A 552 9.18 -13.95 -14.78
C LYS A 552 8.87 -14.92 -13.64
N GLN A 553 9.55 -14.80 -12.51
CA GLN A 553 9.33 -15.63 -11.31
C GLN A 553 7.86 -15.56 -10.87
N VAL A 554 7.27 -14.37 -10.85
CA VAL A 554 5.85 -14.18 -10.51
C VAL A 554 4.94 -14.87 -11.51
N ILE A 555 5.18 -14.68 -12.82
CA ILE A 555 4.36 -15.30 -13.88
C ILE A 555 4.44 -16.83 -13.81
N GLU A 556 5.63 -17.41 -13.62
CA GLU A 556 5.83 -18.86 -13.49
C GLU A 556 5.03 -19.45 -12.30
N ASN A 557 4.98 -18.71 -11.18
CA ASN A 557 4.18 -19.12 -10.02
C ASN A 557 2.67 -18.98 -10.29
N ILE A 558 2.23 -17.93 -10.99
CA ILE A 558 0.83 -17.75 -11.42
C ILE A 558 0.42 -18.88 -12.37
N ILE A 559 1.27 -19.25 -13.34
CA ILE A 559 1.06 -20.36 -14.27
C ILE A 559 0.76 -21.65 -13.50
N LYS A 560 1.61 -21.99 -12.54
CA LYS A 560 1.44 -23.18 -11.70
C LYS A 560 0.18 -23.11 -10.85
N TYR A 561 -0.06 -21.97 -10.21
CA TYR A 561 -1.20 -21.78 -9.30
C TYR A 561 -2.54 -21.85 -10.02
N LYS A 562 -2.64 -21.22 -11.19
CA LYS A 562 -3.88 -21.18 -12.00
C LYS A 562 -3.98 -22.32 -13.02
N ASN A 563 -2.96 -23.20 -13.11
CA ASN A 563 -2.89 -24.35 -14.03
C ASN A 563 -3.06 -23.94 -15.51
N TYR A 564 -2.35 -22.89 -15.96
CA TYR A 564 -2.35 -22.50 -17.36
C TYR A 564 -1.72 -23.58 -18.22
N PRO A 565 -2.36 -24.00 -19.35
CA PRO A 565 -1.78 -24.96 -20.26
C PRO A 565 -0.61 -24.37 -21.05
N ALA A 566 0.42 -25.17 -21.30
CA ALA A 566 1.53 -24.78 -22.18
C ALA A 566 1.12 -24.91 -23.66
N ASP A 567 1.62 -24.01 -24.50
CA ASP A 567 1.45 -24.00 -25.96
C ASP A 567 2.82 -23.83 -26.64
N ASN A 568 3.02 -24.50 -27.80
CA ASN A 568 4.25 -24.40 -28.61
C ASN A 568 5.58 -24.65 -27.87
N LEU A 569 5.59 -25.50 -26.85
CA LEU A 569 6.74 -25.75 -25.98
C LEU A 569 8.01 -26.17 -26.74
N GLU A 570 7.89 -27.05 -27.75
CA GLU A 570 9.05 -27.56 -28.49
C GLU A 570 9.78 -26.47 -29.29
N ASP A 571 9.04 -25.59 -29.96
CA ASP A 571 9.65 -24.50 -30.73
C ASP A 571 10.24 -23.43 -29.82
N ASP A 572 9.61 -23.16 -28.69
CA ASP A 572 10.10 -22.21 -27.69
C ASP A 572 11.38 -22.72 -27.00
N LEU A 573 11.51 -24.03 -26.75
CA LEU A 573 12.75 -24.63 -26.25
C LEU A 573 13.92 -24.47 -27.23
N LYS A 574 13.68 -24.60 -28.53
CA LYS A 574 14.69 -24.32 -29.57
C LYS A 574 15.15 -22.86 -29.57
N LEU A 575 14.26 -21.91 -29.22
CA LEU A 575 14.63 -20.51 -29.06
C LEU A 575 15.56 -20.31 -27.85
N VAL A 576 15.30 -20.99 -26.74
CA VAL A 576 16.16 -20.91 -25.53
C VAL A 576 17.58 -21.46 -25.84
N GLU A 577 17.67 -22.59 -26.54
CA GLU A 577 18.94 -23.19 -26.91
C GLU A 577 19.79 -22.30 -27.82
N LYS A 578 19.19 -21.44 -28.63
CA LYS A 578 19.88 -20.47 -29.51
C LYS A 578 20.36 -19.23 -28.78
N ASN A 579 19.92 -18.99 -27.56
CA ASN A 579 20.25 -17.80 -26.80
C ASN A 579 21.42 -18.05 -25.83
N ILE A 580 22.18 -16.99 -25.58
CA ILE A 580 23.41 -17.00 -24.78
C ILE A 580 23.21 -15.98 -23.63
N ARG A 581 23.62 -16.40 -22.43
CA ARG A 581 23.70 -15.48 -21.31
C ARG A 581 25.00 -14.68 -21.39
N ILE A 582 24.90 -13.37 -21.44
CA ILE A 582 26.07 -12.48 -21.52
C ILE A 582 26.87 -12.53 -20.20
N PRO A 583 28.18 -12.80 -20.23
CA PRO A 583 29.04 -12.74 -19.05
C PRO A 583 29.31 -11.28 -18.63
N ASN A 584 29.72 -11.08 -17.38
CA ASN A 584 30.27 -9.79 -16.94
C ASN A 584 31.74 -9.68 -17.40
N VAL A 585 32.02 -8.67 -18.22
CA VAL A 585 33.37 -8.36 -18.70
C VAL A 585 33.86 -6.96 -18.27
N VAL A 586 33.07 -6.25 -17.45
CA VAL A 586 33.45 -4.94 -16.87
C VAL A 586 34.67 -5.15 -15.94
N GLY A 587 35.66 -4.29 -16.04
CA GLY A 587 36.95 -4.42 -15.33
C GLY A 587 37.93 -5.41 -15.97
N MET A 588 37.58 -6.03 -17.12
CA MET A 588 38.48 -6.87 -17.86
C MET A 588 39.34 -6.07 -18.85
N GLU A 589 40.55 -6.56 -19.14
CA GLU A 589 41.33 -6.08 -20.27
C GLU A 589 40.56 -6.32 -21.56
N ILE A 590 40.53 -5.30 -22.44
CA ILE A 590 39.65 -5.25 -23.62
C ILE A 590 39.81 -6.46 -24.53
N ASN A 591 41.04 -6.90 -24.81
CA ASN A 591 41.28 -8.04 -25.70
C ASN A 591 40.76 -9.36 -25.12
N LYS A 592 40.86 -9.54 -23.79
CA LYS A 592 40.28 -10.71 -23.10
C LYS A 592 38.74 -10.69 -23.13
N ALA A 593 38.16 -9.54 -22.91
CA ALA A 593 36.70 -9.35 -22.97
C ALA A 593 36.17 -9.68 -24.38
N VAL A 594 36.80 -9.12 -25.41
CA VAL A 594 36.46 -9.36 -26.82
C VAL A 594 36.57 -10.86 -27.15
N TYR A 595 37.68 -11.48 -26.78
CA TYR A 595 37.89 -12.91 -27.03
C TYR A 595 36.80 -13.76 -26.35
N MET A 596 36.50 -13.50 -25.08
CA MET A 596 35.49 -14.25 -24.33
C MET A 596 34.11 -14.14 -24.99
N LEU A 597 33.69 -12.93 -25.39
CA LEU A 597 32.39 -12.70 -26.03
C LEU A 597 32.30 -13.34 -27.42
N GLN A 598 33.39 -13.28 -28.20
CA GLN A 598 33.48 -13.93 -29.52
C GLN A 598 33.41 -15.45 -29.44
N GLN A 599 34.04 -16.08 -28.42
CA GLN A 599 33.92 -17.53 -28.20
C GLN A 599 32.50 -17.99 -27.92
N LEU A 600 31.66 -17.10 -27.38
CA LEU A 600 30.24 -17.35 -27.19
C LEU A 600 29.41 -17.09 -28.48
N GLY A 601 30.04 -16.65 -29.56
CA GLY A 601 29.35 -16.34 -30.82
C GLY A 601 28.69 -14.98 -30.83
N LEU A 602 29.19 -14.03 -30.01
CA LEU A 602 28.72 -12.65 -29.95
C LEU A 602 29.65 -11.74 -30.77
N PHE A 603 29.10 -10.72 -31.39
CA PHE A 603 29.89 -9.65 -31.97
C PHE A 603 30.20 -8.58 -30.93
N VAL A 604 31.37 -7.93 -31.07
CA VAL A 604 31.78 -6.88 -30.12
C VAL A 604 32.05 -5.59 -30.89
N GLU A 605 31.50 -4.52 -30.38
CA GLU A 605 31.75 -3.15 -30.82
C GLU A 605 32.43 -2.40 -29.66
N ILE A 606 33.51 -1.66 -29.95
CA ILE A 606 34.30 -0.95 -28.93
C ILE A 606 34.12 0.53 -29.13
N GLU A 607 33.73 1.24 -28.05
CA GLU A 607 33.64 2.68 -27.98
C GLU A 607 34.67 3.22 -26.98
N GLY A 608 35.63 4.03 -27.48
CA GLY A 608 36.76 4.58 -26.72
C GLY A 608 38.09 4.00 -27.11
N GLU A 609 39.17 4.49 -26.45
CA GLU A 609 40.57 4.10 -26.74
C GLU A 609 41.28 3.51 -25.49
N GLY A 610 40.52 3.15 -24.45
CA GLY A 610 41.05 2.59 -23.20
C GLY A 610 41.47 1.12 -23.34
N SER A 611 42.29 0.61 -22.41
CA SER A 611 42.72 -0.76 -22.36
C SER A 611 41.85 -1.70 -21.52
N GLU A 612 40.91 -1.16 -20.77
CA GLU A 612 40.03 -1.88 -19.83
C GLU A 612 38.57 -1.52 -20.09
N VAL A 613 37.68 -2.48 -19.97
CA VAL A 613 36.21 -2.30 -20.12
C VAL A 613 35.67 -1.57 -18.92
N ARG A 614 35.20 -0.34 -19.12
CA ARG A 614 34.51 0.47 -18.09
C ARG A 614 33.04 0.16 -17.99
N GLU A 615 32.41 -0.06 -19.14
CA GLU A 615 30.99 -0.35 -19.21
C GLU A 615 30.73 -1.33 -20.36
N GLN A 616 29.78 -2.23 -20.20
CA GLN A 616 29.27 -3.08 -21.26
C GLN A 616 27.80 -2.87 -21.50
N PHE A 617 27.43 -2.80 -22.73
CA PHE A 617 26.06 -2.84 -23.25
C PHE A 617 26.01 -4.01 -24.25
N LEU A 618 25.11 -4.80 -24.21
CA LEU A 618 24.16 -5.48 -23.43
C LEU A 618 24.66 -5.92 -22.03
N PRO A 619 23.88 -5.76 -20.98
CA PRO A 619 24.37 -5.99 -19.62
C PRO A 619 24.64 -7.47 -19.34
N ALA A 620 25.56 -7.72 -18.41
CA ALA A 620 25.79 -9.06 -17.88
C ALA A 620 24.49 -9.68 -17.34
N GLY A 621 24.28 -10.97 -17.64
CA GLY A 621 23.08 -11.70 -17.23
C GLY A 621 21.91 -11.61 -18.22
N GLU A 622 21.95 -10.73 -19.20
CA GLU A 622 20.94 -10.69 -20.27
C GLU A 622 21.06 -11.90 -21.19
N MET A 623 19.91 -12.42 -21.65
CA MET A 623 19.84 -13.51 -22.62
C MET A 623 19.65 -12.92 -24.01
N VAL A 624 20.57 -13.25 -24.92
CA VAL A 624 20.57 -12.73 -26.30
C VAL A 624 20.83 -13.83 -27.31
N SER A 625 20.37 -13.62 -28.55
CA SER A 625 20.68 -14.57 -29.63
C SER A 625 22.17 -14.58 -29.99
N LYS A 626 22.65 -15.68 -30.52
CA LYS A 626 23.95 -15.72 -31.22
C LYS A 626 24.00 -14.62 -32.28
N ASN A 627 25.18 -14.04 -32.48
CA ASN A 627 25.44 -12.90 -33.35
C ASN A 627 24.90 -11.56 -32.87
N SER A 628 24.38 -11.46 -31.64
CA SER A 628 24.07 -10.15 -31.02
C SER A 628 25.38 -9.37 -30.82
N ILE A 629 25.28 -8.03 -30.92
CA ILE A 629 26.41 -7.13 -30.74
C ILE A 629 26.44 -6.66 -29.29
N VAL A 630 27.56 -6.92 -28.61
CA VAL A 630 27.85 -6.35 -27.28
C VAL A 630 28.75 -5.14 -27.48
N ILE A 631 28.34 -3.97 -26.94
CA ILE A 631 29.16 -2.76 -27.01
C ILE A 631 29.95 -2.65 -25.71
N LEU A 632 31.27 -2.45 -25.85
CA LEU A 632 32.18 -2.23 -24.73
C LEU A 632 32.70 -0.80 -24.78
N THR A 633 32.49 -0.07 -23.68
CA THR A 633 33.06 1.29 -23.53
C THR A 633 34.35 1.18 -22.73
N THR A 634 35.42 1.82 -23.20
CA THR A 634 36.74 1.78 -22.58
C THR A 634 37.21 3.12 -22.04
#